data_a22f0e45b83417dbcf76ad52f4b9ade1
#
_entry.id   a22f0e45b83417dbcf76ad52f4b9ade1
#
_cell.length_a   1.000
_cell.length_b   1.000
_cell.length_c   1.000
_cell.angle_alpha   90.00
_cell.angle_beta   90.00
_cell.angle_gamma   90.00
#
_symmetry.space_group_name_H-M   'P 1'
#
loop_
_entity.id
_entity.type
_entity.pdbx_description
1 polymer ?
#
loop_
_entity_poly.entity_id
_entity_poly.type
_entity_poly.pdbx_seq_one_letter_code
_entity_poly.pdbx_strand_id
1 'polypeptide(L)'
;YDAYTYAAALDAAQEVFGNRALPVYDLSATELVVSFQADFLGDYNANSLETSYAAARKPGANMLRHIQVESNMSLTGANADTRIKQKPSAVNKTLVEVYNAIVGGGTSDKVASEIAKELQAKGNKAVVFADGSKASYVLAHLINQKLGSVAFTGKANLLKEYDNARFNEFLTWVNAGQVGVLVANNVNPIYSHAKGAEFKKSLSKVGTVVAVADKKNEIAQAAKVVIPAAHWLESWGDIAPQTGAYSLMQPTIQKIFKSRQIEESLLVWINGKGFTPNYYEYLKANAATILNGTSFNQALYNGFNAGNITGTLSYTGGDAAKAVSELQGFKASKLELVLYTTTAMGDGTQANNPWLQELPDPITRMAWDNYLTISPADAKEYGIENELNARMQLDGTVVNLTVNGVKLENVPVFIQPGQAEGSLGLALGYGKKDSGKVAETGVNAYPLFDGYNTVVSNVSIEKSGADDHEFAGVQLQNTLMGRYEIAKEVTLDTYLNEDVNKWNKPLTMETLQGTLPMGKVDLWDAFDDTDGPHFNLSVDLNSCIGCGACIIACQAENNVPVVGKEEVRMSRDMAWLRIDRYYSAKEKIEVKEGLDKGLNVPNLYDILIEPNESPDVIFQPVMCQHCNHAPCETVCPVAATSHGKQGQNQMAYNRCIGTRYCANNCPYKVRRFN
;
A
#
# COMPACT_ATOMS: atom_id res chain seq x y z
N TYR A 1 10.80 -7.54 -18.21
CA TYR A 1 11.37 -7.50 -16.86
C TYR A 1 10.49 -6.62 -15.96
N ASP A 2 10.07 -7.12 -14.82
CA ASP A 2 9.41 -6.38 -13.76
C ASP A 2 10.32 -6.33 -12.52
N ALA A 3 10.36 -5.20 -11.84
CA ALA A 3 11.19 -5.03 -10.64
C ALA A 3 10.62 -5.82 -9.45
N TYR A 4 9.33 -5.63 -9.14
CA TYR A 4 8.58 -6.50 -8.24
C TYR A 4 7.80 -7.50 -9.09
N THR A 5 8.18 -8.76 -8.96
CA THR A 5 7.69 -9.80 -9.87
C THR A 5 6.52 -10.55 -9.27
N TYR A 6 5.56 -10.88 -10.09
CA TYR A 6 4.47 -11.79 -9.76
C TYR A 6 4.73 -13.20 -10.33
N ALA A 7 6.00 -13.57 -10.53
CA ALA A 7 6.38 -14.81 -11.19
C ALA A 7 5.79 -16.04 -10.50
N ALA A 8 5.80 -16.09 -9.18
CA ALA A 8 5.21 -17.19 -8.41
C ALA A 8 3.70 -17.33 -8.65
N ALA A 9 2.96 -16.21 -8.66
CA ALA A 9 1.53 -16.19 -8.95
C ALA A 9 1.22 -16.56 -10.41
N LEU A 10 2.02 -16.07 -11.37
CA LEU A 10 1.90 -16.40 -12.79
C LEU A 10 2.15 -17.88 -13.06
N ASP A 11 3.16 -18.47 -12.41
CA ASP A 11 3.47 -19.90 -12.54
C ASP A 11 2.43 -20.78 -11.86
N ALA A 12 1.83 -20.32 -10.75
CA ALA A 12 0.69 -20.98 -10.13
C ALA A 12 -0.55 -20.94 -11.02
N ALA A 13 -0.80 -19.80 -11.68
CA ALA A 13 -1.88 -19.64 -12.63
C ALA A 13 -1.70 -20.56 -13.85
N GLN A 14 -0.47 -20.68 -14.39
CA GLN A 14 -0.15 -21.64 -15.45
C GLN A 14 -0.48 -23.08 -15.03
N GLU A 15 -0.18 -23.45 -13.78
CA GLU A 15 -0.42 -24.79 -13.27
C GLU A 15 -1.91 -25.08 -13.07
N VAL A 16 -2.65 -24.10 -12.52
CA VAL A 16 -4.06 -24.31 -12.13
C VAL A 16 -5.04 -24.00 -13.26
N PHE A 17 -4.73 -23.01 -14.11
CA PHE A 17 -5.62 -22.58 -15.19
C PHE A 17 -5.12 -22.95 -16.59
N GLY A 18 -3.92 -23.51 -16.74
CA GLY A 18 -3.31 -23.81 -18.04
C GLY A 18 -2.88 -22.58 -18.84
N ASN A 19 -2.99 -21.39 -18.24
CA ASN A 19 -2.61 -20.12 -18.85
C ASN A 19 -1.81 -19.29 -17.85
N ARG A 20 -0.66 -18.76 -18.29
CA ARG A 20 0.24 -17.96 -17.47
C ARG A 20 -0.21 -16.50 -17.43
N ALA A 21 -1.33 -16.25 -16.77
CA ALA A 21 -1.91 -14.92 -16.55
C ALA A 21 -2.56 -14.82 -15.18
N LEU A 22 -2.48 -13.66 -14.55
CA LEU A 22 -3.05 -13.45 -13.21
C LEU A 22 -4.59 -13.45 -13.27
N PRO A 23 -5.30 -14.12 -12.35
CA PRO A 23 -6.77 -14.10 -12.33
C PRO A 23 -7.30 -12.75 -11.85
N VAL A 24 -8.40 -12.31 -12.45
CA VAL A 24 -9.16 -11.13 -12.01
C VAL A 24 -10.25 -11.58 -11.04
N TYR A 25 -10.32 -10.91 -9.88
CA TYR A 25 -11.33 -11.14 -8.86
C TYR A 25 -12.28 -9.93 -8.73
N ASP A 26 -13.49 -10.19 -8.24
CA ASP A 26 -14.49 -9.19 -7.84
C ASP A 26 -15.13 -9.61 -6.52
N LEU A 27 -14.98 -8.80 -5.50
CA LEU A 27 -15.47 -9.09 -4.15
C LEU A 27 -16.90 -8.60 -3.89
N SER A 28 -17.53 -7.91 -4.82
CA SER A 28 -18.85 -7.25 -4.62
C SER A 28 -19.96 -8.20 -4.17
N ALA A 29 -19.89 -9.48 -4.55
CA ALA A 29 -20.85 -10.52 -4.18
C ALA A 29 -20.31 -11.49 -3.11
N THR A 30 -19.17 -11.20 -2.50
CA THR A 30 -18.47 -12.06 -1.55
C THR A 30 -18.92 -11.72 -0.12
N GLU A 31 -19.14 -12.75 0.70
CA GLU A 31 -19.51 -12.59 2.12
C GLU A 31 -18.38 -13.00 3.09
N LEU A 32 -17.33 -13.68 2.60
CA LEU A 32 -16.16 -14.06 3.39
C LEU A 32 -14.89 -14.01 2.54
N VAL A 33 -13.91 -13.26 3.01
CA VAL A 33 -12.52 -13.33 2.52
C VAL A 33 -11.64 -13.93 3.62
N VAL A 34 -10.84 -14.92 3.25
CA VAL A 34 -9.74 -15.43 4.08
C VAL A 34 -8.44 -15.21 3.32
N SER A 35 -7.50 -14.54 3.93
CA SER A 35 -6.22 -14.22 3.30
C SER A 35 -5.04 -14.73 4.13
N PHE A 36 -4.06 -15.33 3.45
CA PHE A 36 -2.82 -15.84 4.02
C PHE A 36 -1.64 -15.03 3.45
N GLN A 37 -1.06 -14.13 4.22
CA GLN A 37 0.04 -13.21 3.85
C GLN A 37 -0.31 -12.23 2.71
N ALA A 38 -1.41 -12.39 1.99
CA ALA A 38 -1.72 -11.55 0.84
C ALA A 38 -2.24 -10.17 1.25
N ASP A 39 -1.50 -9.12 0.90
CA ASP A 39 -1.91 -7.73 1.10
C ASP A 39 -2.77 -7.25 -0.08
N PHE A 40 -3.99 -7.79 -0.20
CA PHE A 40 -4.86 -7.56 -1.36
C PHE A 40 -5.49 -6.15 -1.41
N LEU A 41 -5.39 -5.37 -0.34
CA LEU A 41 -5.73 -3.94 -0.33
C LEU A 41 -4.50 -3.05 -0.56
N GLY A 42 -3.30 -3.62 -0.54
CA GLY A 42 -2.05 -2.98 -0.91
C GLY A 42 -1.67 -3.31 -2.35
N ASP A 43 -0.69 -4.19 -2.56
CA ASP A 43 -0.22 -4.61 -3.88
C ASP A 43 -0.28 -6.13 -4.03
N TYR A 44 -1.40 -6.63 -4.54
CA TYR A 44 -1.62 -8.06 -4.74
C TYR A 44 -1.96 -8.39 -6.18
N ASN A 45 -1.04 -9.07 -6.87
CA ASN A 45 -1.25 -9.58 -8.22
C ASN A 45 -1.72 -8.53 -9.24
N ALA A 46 -1.34 -7.26 -9.04
CA ALA A 46 -1.79 -6.13 -9.88
C ALA A 46 -3.33 -6.05 -10.02
N ASN A 47 -4.08 -6.53 -9.04
CA ASN A 47 -5.54 -6.40 -8.96
C ASN A 47 -5.90 -5.17 -8.11
N SER A 48 -6.90 -4.43 -8.55
CA SER A 48 -7.52 -3.34 -7.78
C SER A 48 -8.78 -3.87 -7.11
N LEU A 49 -8.64 -4.40 -5.88
CA LEU A 49 -9.74 -5.02 -5.14
C LEU A 49 -10.45 -4.06 -4.19
N GLU A 50 -9.89 -2.88 -3.94
CA GLU A 50 -10.32 -1.90 -2.95
C GLU A 50 -11.78 -1.47 -3.17
N THR A 51 -12.16 -1.19 -4.42
CA THR A 51 -13.51 -0.76 -4.77
C THR A 51 -14.54 -1.85 -4.52
N SER A 52 -14.27 -3.08 -4.93
CA SER A 52 -15.18 -4.22 -4.72
C SER A 52 -15.23 -4.64 -3.26
N TYR A 53 -14.09 -4.55 -2.54
CA TYR A 53 -14.03 -4.76 -1.10
C TYR A 53 -14.89 -3.74 -0.35
N ALA A 54 -14.70 -2.44 -0.60
CA ALA A 54 -15.50 -1.39 0.03
C ALA A 54 -17.00 -1.54 -0.27
N ALA A 55 -17.36 -1.91 -1.50
CA ALA A 55 -18.76 -2.19 -1.86
C ALA A 55 -19.37 -3.34 -1.05
N ALA A 56 -18.58 -4.39 -0.78
CA ALA A 56 -19.01 -5.55 0.01
C ALA A 56 -19.01 -5.29 1.53
N ARG A 57 -18.28 -4.28 2.00
CA ARG A 57 -18.17 -3.88 3.43
C ARG A 57 -19.30 -2.95 3.90
N LYS A 58 -20.33 -2.74 3.14
CA LYS A 58 -21.49 -1.95 3.60
C LYS A 58 -22.22 -2.69 4.72
N PRO A 59 -22.46 -2.03 5.88
CA PRO A 59 -23.14 -2.65 7.00
C PRO A 59 -24.51 -3.21 6.60
N GLY A 60 -24.74 -4.48 6.88
CA GLY A 60 -25.95 -5.21 6.53
C GLY A 60 -25.81 -6.71 6.81
N ALA A 61 -26.90 -7.46 6.64
CA ALA A 61 -26.93 -8.90 6.93
C ALA A 61 -25.89 -9.73 6.13
N ASN A 62 -25.50 -9.25 4.95
CA ASN A 62 -24.56 -9.92 4.05
C ASN A 62 -23.22 -9.17 3.96
N MET A 63 -22.90 -8.32 4.95
CA MET A 63 -21.62 -7.62 5.00
C MET A 63 -20.48 -8.61 4.91
N LEU A 64 -19.49 -8.31 4.06
CA LEU A 64 -18.27 -9.10 3.92
C LEU A 64 -17.54 -9.20 5.26
N ARG A 65 -17.28 -10.43 5.70
CA ARG A 65 -16.39 -10.76 6.81
C ARG A 65 -14.98 -11.02 6.28
N HIS A 66 -13.97 -10.52 6.97
CA HIS A 66 -12.58 -10.63 6.57
C HIS A 66 -11.72 -11.27 7.68
N ILE A 67 -11.06 -12.38 7.36
CA ILE A 67 -10.08 -13.05 8.23
C ILE A 67 -8.71 -12.95 7.56
N GLN A 68 -7.74 -12.36 8.26
CA GLN A 68 -6.35 -12.23 7.79
C GLN A 68 -5.41 -13.05 8.67
N VAL A 69 -4.63 -13.94 8.05
CA VAL A 69 -3.54 -14.70 8.71
C VAL A 69 -2.22 -14.20 8.14
N GLU A 70 -1.44 -13.49 8.95
CA GLU A 70 -0.23 -12.82 8.46
C GLU A 70 0.83 -12.63 9.55
N SER A 71 2.06 -12.35 9.13
CA SER A 71 3.18 -12.08 10.02
C SER A 71 3.40 -10.59 10.26
N ASN A 72 3.46 -9.79 9.21
CA ASN A 72 3.53 -8.33 9.29
C ASN A 72 2.12 -7.76 9.38
N MET A 73 1.95 -6.64 10.07
CA MET A 73 0.70 -5.90 9.97
C MET A 73 0.66 -5.17 8.62
N SER A 74 -0.11 -5.73 7.68
CA SER A 74 -0.35 -5.13 6.37
C SER A 74 -1.54 -4.16 6.38
N LEU A 75 -1.71 -3.40 5.29
CA LEU A 75 -2.92 -2.59 5.10
C LEU A 75 -4.19 -3.47 5.10
N THR A 76 -4.11 -4.64 4.49
CA THR A 76 -5.17 -5.66 4.50
C THR A 76 -5.48 -6.15 5.91
N GLY A 77 -4.44 -6.53 6.67
CA GLY A 77 -4.62 -6.99 8.05
C GLY A 77 -5.18 -5.92 9.00
N ALA A 78 -4.84 -4.66 8.75
CA ALA A 78 -5.40 -3.53 9.51
C ALA A 78 -6.91 -3.32 9.29
N ASN A 79 -7.46 -3.85 8.18
CA ASN A 79 -8.88 -3.77 7.84
C ASN A 79 -9.65 -5.08 8.13
N ALA A 80 -9.00 -6.08 8.70
CA ALA A 80 -9.61 -7.39 8.96
C ALA A 80 -10.52 -7.36 10.20
N ASP A 81 -11.64 -8.09 10.15
CA ASP A 81 -12.50 -8.32 11.33
C ASP A 81 -11.84 -9.28 12.32
N THR A 82 -11.00 -10.17 11.82
CA THR A 82 -10.20 -11.08 12.64
C THR A 82 -8.81 -11.20 12.05
N ARG A 83 -7.83 -10.73 12.78
CA ARG A 83 -6.42 -10.85 12.42
C ARG A 83 -5.73 -11.89 13.28
N ILE A 84 -5.12 -12.88 12.64
CA ILE A 84 -4.37 -13.97 13.28
C ILE A 84 -2.89 -13.78 12.99
N LYS A 85 -2.12 -13.30 13.96
CA LYS A 85 -0.68 -13.09 13.80
C LYS A 85 0.06 -14.42 13.90
N GLN A 86 0.79 -14.78 12.85
CA GLN A 86 1.61 -15.98 12.78
C GLN A 86 2.87 -15.70 11.96
N LYS A 87 4.02 -16.26 12.37
CA LYS A 87 5.23 -16.15 11.54
C LYS A 87 5.04 -16.94 10.22
N PRO A 88 5.78 -16.62 9.15
CA PRO A 88 5.55 -17.16 7.81
C PRO A 88 5.46 -18.69 7.73
N SER A 89 6.34 -19.41 8.42
CA SER A 89 6.29 -20.87 8.46
C SER A 89 5.01 -21.42 9.10
N ALA A 90 4.45 -20.72 10.10
CA ALA A 90 3.17 -21.08 10.71
C ALA A 90 1.98 -20.75 9.80
N VAL A 91 2.04 -19.64 9.06
CA VAL A 91 1.03 -19.30 8.03
C VAL A 91 0.97 -20.40 6.97
N ASN A 92 2.14 -20.85 6.46
CA ASN A 92 2.21 -21.96 5.51
C ASN A 92 1.53 -23.23 6.05
N LYS A 93 1.80 -23.58 7.31
CA LYS A 93 1.16 -24.72 7.96
C LYS A 93 -0.35 -24.54 8.05
N THR A 94 -0.82 -23.38 8.50
CA THR A 94 -2.26 -23.10 8.63
C THR A 94 -2.96 -23.17 7.27
N LEU A 95 -2.36 -22.66 6.19
CA LEU A 95 -2.89 -22.77 4.84
C LEU A 95 -3.03 -24.24 4.39
N VAL A 96 -2.01 -25.06 4.63
CA VAL A 96 -2.05 -26.52 4.33
C VAL A 96 -3.16 -27.20 5.10
N GLU A 97 -3.31 -26.89 6.40
CA GLU A 97 -4.36 -27.49 7.24
C GLU A 97 -5.77 -27.06 6.81
N VAL A 98 -5.95 -25.80 6.40
CA VAL A 98 -7.23 -25.32 5.82
C VAL A 98 -7.51 -26.03 4.50
N TYR A 99 -6.51 -26.18 3.63
CA TYR A 99 -6.66 -26.95 2.39
C TYR A 99 -7.11 -28.39 2.69
N ASN A 100 -6.45 -29.08 3.62
CA ASN A 100 -6.80 -30.44 4.02
C ASN A 100 -8.24 -30.53 4.56
N ALA A 101 -8.67 -29.55 5.35
CA ALA A 101 -10.03 -29.51 5.91
C ALA A 101 -11.12 -29.31 4.83
N ILE A 102 -10.83 -28.53 3.77
CA ILE A 102 -11.78 -28.21 2.70
C ILE A 102 -11.81 -29.30 1.61
N VAL A 103 -10.64 -29.82 1.24
CA VAL A 103 -10.48 -30.65 0.05
C VAL A 103 -10.17 -32.11 0.40
N GLY A 104 -9.41 -32.36 1.46
CA GLY A 104 -8.68 -33.61 1.62
C GLY A 104 -9.08 -34.56 2.75
N GLY A 105 -9.78 -34.17 3.78
CA GLY A 105 -10.11 -35.18 4.82
C GLY A 105 -10.02 -34.73 6.27
N GLY A 106 -9.94 -33.43 6.52
CA GLY A 106 -10.01 -32.89 7.87
C GLY A 106 -8.68 -32.38 8.42
N THR A 107 -8.74 -31.71 9.54
CA THR A 107 -7.59 -31.15 10.28
C THR A 107 -7.80 -31.30 11.77
N SER A 108 -6.72 -31.46 12.53
CA SER A 108 -6.71 -31.39 13.99
C SER A 108 -6.30 -29.99 14.51
N ASP A 109 -5.86 -29.10 13.62
CA ASP A 109 -5.52 -27.74 13.97
C ASP A 109 -6.79 -26.92 14.24
N LYS A 110 -6.85 -26.30 15.42
CA LYS A 110 -8.05 -25.57 15.86
C LYS A 110 -8.33 -24.35 15.00
N VAL A 111 -7.30 -23.55 14.70
CA VAL A 111 -7.43 -22.31 13.89
C VAL A 111 -7.87 -22.67 12.47
N ALA A 112 -7.20 -23.63 11.85
CA ALA A 112 -7.57 -24.09 10.51
C ALA A 112 -8.99 -24.68 10.46
N SER A 113 -9.40 -25.40 11.51
CA SER A 113 -10.75 -25.98 11.62
C SER A 113 -11.83 -24.88 11.70
N GLU A 114 -11.59 -23.82 12.48
CA GLU A 114 -12.51 -22.67 12.58
C GLU A 114 -12.64 -21.94 11.25
N ILE A 115 -11.51 -21.62 10.60
CA ILE A 115 -11.49 -21.02 9.27
C ILE A 115 -12.22 -21.88 8.24
N ALA A 116 -11.94 -23.18 8.22
CA ALA A 116 -12.56 -24.10 7.27
C ALA A 116 -14.08 -24.21 7.46
N LYS A 117 -14.59 -24.18 8.69
CA LYS A 117 -16.03 -24.16 8.99
C LYS A 117 -16.70 -22.89 8.44
N GLU A 118 -16.08 -21.73 8.62
CA GLU A 118 -16.61 -20.46 8.08
C GLU A 118 -16.62 -20.50 6.54
N LEU A 119 -15.53 -20.98 5.91
CA LEU A 119 -15.44 -21.12 4.45
C LEU A 119 -16.53 -22.07 3.90
N GLN A 120 -16.73 -23.23 4.54
CA GLN A 120 -17.76 -24.18 4.15
C GLN A 120 -19.17 -23.62 4.34
N ALA A 121 -19.42 -22.88 5.42
CA ALA A 121 -20.71 -22.26 5.70
C ALA A 121 -21.08 -21.19 4.65
N LYS A 122 -20.10 -20.45 4.13
CA LYS A 122 -20.32 -19.42 3.09
C LYS A 122 -20.27 -20.02 1.67
N GLY A 123 -19.64 -21.16 1.49
CA GLY A 123 -19.56 -21.89 0.21
C GLY A 123 -19.05 -21.01 -0.93
N ASN A 124 -19.81 -20.88 -2.01
CA ASN A 124 -19.41 -20.10 -3.19
C ASN A 124 -19.29 -18.58 -2.96
N LYS A 125 -19.82 -18.06 -1.85
CA LYS A 125 -19.66 -16.65 -1.45
C LYS A 125 -18.39 -16.39 -0.63
N ALA A 126 -17.51 -17.38 -0.54
CA ALA A 126 -16.20 -17.23 0.10
C ALA A 126 -15.08 -17.23 -0.95
N VAL A 127 -13.98 -16.55 -0.61
CA VAL A 127 -12.74 -16.53 -1.41
C VAL A 127 -11.52 -16.62 -0.51
N VAL A 128 -10.50 -17.30 -0.99
CA VAL A 128 -9.20 -17.44 -0.32
C VAL A 128 -8.12 -16.79 -1.17
N PHE A 129 -7.32 -15.91 -0.55
CA PHE A 129 -6.10 -15.37 -1.12
C PHE A 129 -4.88 -15.89 -0.36
N ALA A 130 -3.76 -16.03 -1.04
CA ALA A 130 -2.49 -16.36 -0.42
C ALA A 130 -1.34 -15.70 -1.18
N ASP A 131 -0.22 -15.45 -0.47
CA ASP A 131 1.03 -14.95 -1.01
C ASP A 131 2.21 -15.70 -0.38
N GLY A 132 3.43 -15.37 -0.80
CA GLY A 132 4.69 -15.89 -0.27
C GLY A 132 5.41 -16.86 -1.20
N SER A 133 4.71 -17.77 -1.86
CA SER A 133 5.31 -18.75 -2.77
C SER A 133 4.31 -19.27 -3.80
N LYS A 134 4.81 -19.89 -4.89
CA LYS A 134 3.95 -20.56 -5.88
C LYS A 134 2.99 -21.57 -5.25
N ALA A 135 3.47 -22.36 -4.29
CA ALA A 135 2.67 -23.38 -3.62
C ALA A 135 1.49 -22.78 -2.85
N SER A 136 1.69 -21.62 -2.21
CA SER A 136 0.61 -20.90 -1.50
C SER A 136 -0.50 -20.48 -2.46
N TYR A 137 -0.16 -19.92 -3.61
CA TYR A 137 -1.13 -19.55 -4.65
C TYR A 137 -1.88 -20.77 -5.20
N VAL A 138 -1.18 -21.88 -5.48
CA VAL A 138 -1.80 -23.11 -5.97
C VAL A 138 -2.86 -23.62 -4.99
N LEU A 139 -2.54 -23.71 -3.68
CA LEU A 139 -3.52 -24.17 -2.68
C LEU A 139 -4.72 -23.22 -2.56
N ALA A 140 -4.50 -21.90 -2.57
CA ALA A 140 -5.59 -20.92 -2.53
C ALA A 140 -6.52 -21.07 -3.74
N HIS A 141 -5.99 -21.23 -4.94
CA HIS A 141 -6.79 -21.45 -6.16
C HIS A 141 -7.58 -22.76 -6.09
N LEU A 142 -6.99 -23.85 -5.59
CA LEU A 142 -7.68 -25.13 -5.45
C LEU A 142 -8.79 -25.09 -4.38
N ILE A 143 -8.60 -24.34 -3.29
CA ILE A 143 -9.67 -24.08 -2.32
C ILE A 143 -10.80 -23.30 -2.99
N ASN A 144 -10.51 -22.23 -3.73
CA ASN A 144 -11.49 -21.42 -4.47
C ASN A 144 -12.25 -22.26 -5.52
N GLN A 145 -11.55 -23.17 -6.21
CA GLN A 145 -12.18 -24.13 -7.11
C GLN A 145 -13.17 -25.04 -6.37
N LYS A 146 -12.76 -25.58 -5.23
CA LYS A 146 -13.61 -26.48 -4.42
C LYS A 146 -14.84 -25.77 -3.88
N LEU A 147 -14.71 -24.52 -3.47
CA LEU A 147 -15.82 -23.68 -2.99
C LEU A 147 -16.72 -23.21 -4.14
N GLY A 148 -16.23 -23.20 -5.38
CA GLY A 148 -16.94 -22.60 -6.52
C GLY A 148 -17.06 -21.07 -6.39
N SER A 149 -16.02 -20.42 -5.88
CA SER A 149 -16.02 -19.00 -5.50
C SER A 149 -16.52 -18.09 -6.62
N VAL A 150 -17.55 -17.29 -6.34
CA VAL A 150 -18.10 -16.28 -7.27
C VAL A 150 -17.19 -15.07 -7.45
N ALA A 151 -16.22 -14.88 -6.57
CA ALA A 151 -15.22 -13.83 -6.71
C ALA A 151 -14.31 -14.02 -7.93
N PHE A 152 -14.09 -15.26 -8.38
CA PHE A 152 -13.30 -15.57 -9.56
C PHE A 152 -14.08 -15.26 -10.83
N THR A 153 -13.67 -14.24 -11.58
CA THR A 153 -14.41 -13.75 -12.76
C THR A 153 -14.14 -14.56 -14.03
N GLY A 154 -13.14 -15.44 -14.04
CA GLY A 154 -12.67 -16.14 -15.25
C GLY A 154 -11.91 -15.25 -16.24
N LYS A 155 -11.67 -13.98 -15.92
CA LYS A 155 -10.87 -13.06 -16.73
C LYS A 155 -9.41 -13.12 -16.34
N ALA A 156 -8.53 -12.87 -17.31
CA ALA A 156 -7.10 -12.72 -17.12
C ALA A 156 -6.72 -11.24 -16.95
N ASN A 157 -5.91 -10.91 -15.96
CA ASN A 157 -5.16 -9.65 -15.88
C ASN A 157 -3.93 -9.78 -16.80
N LEU A 158 -3.74 -8.81 -17.67
CA LEU A 158 -2.72 -8.85 -18.74
C LEU A 158 -1.61 -7.82 -18.51
N LEU A 159 -1.55 -7.20 -17.32
CA LEU A 159 -0.56 -6.15 -17.03
C LEU A 159 0.82 -6.71 -16.71
N LYS A 160 0.93 -7.98 -16.33
CA LYS A 160 2.17 -8.61 -15.88
C LYS A 160 2.40 -9.94 -16.60
N GLU A 161 3.61 -10.09 -17.14
CA GLU A 161 4.03 -11.27 -17.92
C GLU A 161 5.44 -11.75 -17.55
N TYR A 162 6.07 -11.20 -16.50
CA TYR A 162 7.45 -11.49 -16.18
C TYR A 162 7.71 -12.99 -16.01
N ASP A 163 8.76 -13.47 -16.66
CA ASP A 163 9.24 -14.85 -16.57
C ASP A 163 10.64 -14.91 -15.95
N ASN A 164 10.72 -15.38 -14.73
CA ASN A 164 11.96 -15.45 -13.98
C ASN A 164 12.97 -16.43 -14.62
N ALA A 165 12.51 -17.53 -15.19
CA ALA A 165 13.37 -18.52 -15.83
C ALA A 165 14.03 -17.92 -17.10
N ARG A 166 13.24 -17.27 -17.95
CA ARG A 166 13.75 -16.58 -19.15
C ARG A 166 14.70 -15.45 -18.82
N PHE A 167 14.42 -14.68 -17.76
CA PHE A 167 15.33 -13.62 -17.35
C PHE A 167 16.66 -14.17 -16.82
N ASN A 168 16.66 -15.26 -16.07
CA ASN A 168 17.87 -15.94 -15.64
C ASN A 168 18.67 -16.54 -16.82
N GLU A 169 17.97 -17.07 -17.83
CA GLU A 169 18.61 -17.52 -19.09
C GLU A 169 19.27 -16.34 -19.82
N PHE A 170 18.56 -15.20 -19.93
CA PHE A 170 19.11 -13.97 -20.49
C PHE A 170 20.37 -13.50 -19.73
N LEU A 171 20.38 -13.53 -18.40
CA LEU A 171 21.57 -13.22 -17.60
C LEU A 171 22.73 -14.15 -17.92
N THR A 172 22.47 -15.43 -18.19
CA THR A 172 23.49 -16.40 -18.62
C THR A 172 24.10 -16.01 -19.97
N TRP A 173 23.28 -15.60 -20.94
CA TRP A 173 23.77 -15.13 -22.25
C TRP A 173 24.61 -13.86 -22.14
N VAL A 174 24.18 -12.89 -21.29
CA VAL A 174 24.97 -11.68 -21.03
C VAL A 174 26.32 -12.03 -20.38
N ASN A 175 26.31 -12.90 -19.39
CA ASN A 175 27.54 -13.35 -18.70
C ASN A 175 28.49 -14.09 -19.66
N ALA A 176 27.99 -14.82 -20.63
CA ALA A 176 28.75 -15.51 -21.65
C ALA A 176 29.23 -14.61 -22.82
N GLY A 177 28.81 -13.32 -22.86
CA GLY A 177 29.16 -12.39 -23.94
C GLY A 177 28.43 -12.71 -25.25
N GLN A 178 27.32 -13.40 -25.23
CA GLN A 178 26.56 -13.81 -26.41
C GLN A 178 25.57 -12.74 -26.89
N VAL A 179 25.45 -11.62 -26.17
CA VAL A 179 24.52 -10.52 -26.50
C VAL A 179 25.26 -9.44 -27.26
N GLY A 180 24.95 -9.29 -28.56
CA GLY A 180 25.54 -8.25 -29.42
C GLY A 180 24.99 -6.85 -29.10
N VAL A 181 23.66 -6.74 -28.98
CA VAL A 181 22.97 -5.47 -28.67
C VAL A 181 21.93 -5.73 -27.56
N LEU A 182 21.95 -4.88 -26.55
CA LEU A 182 20.94 -4.85 -25.49
C LEU A 182 20.20 -3.50 -25.54
N VAL A 183 18.89 -3.54 -25.68
CA VAL A 183 18.02 -2.36 -25.55
C VAL A 183 17.24 -2.47 -24.23
N ALA A 184 17.51 -1.58 -23.30
CA ALA A 184 16.81 -1.49 -22.03
C ALA A 184 15.84 -0.30 -22.07
N ASN A 185 14.54 -0.56 -22.07
CA ASN A 185 13.50 0.45 -22.15
C ASN A 185 12.80 0.60 -20.79
N ASN A 186 13.04 1.70 -20.11
CA ASN A 186 12.45 2.04 -18.80
C ASN A 186 12.57 0.93 -17.73
N VAL A 187 13.61 0.11 -17.79
CA VAL A 187 13.91 -0.94 -16.82
C VAL A 187 15.27 -0.71 -16.19
N ASN A 188 15.45 -1.16 -14.94
CA ASN A 188 16.72 -1.01 -14.22
C ASN A 188 17.07 -2.25 -13.39
N PRO A 189 17.41 -3.38 -14.02
CA PRO A 189 17.77 -4.61 -13.32
C PRO A 189 19.05 -4.49 -12.46
N ILE A 190 19.89 -3.46 -12.70
CA ILE A 190 21.07 -3.20 -11.86
C ILE A 190 20.64 -2.88 -10.43
N TYR A 191 19.55 -2.10 -10.27
CA TYR A 191 19.00 -1.76 -8.97
C TYR A 191 18.09 -2.85 -8.42
N SER A 192 17.13 -3.33 -9.23
CA SER A 192 15.96 -4.08 -8.77
C SER A 192 16.07 -5.60 -8.92
N HIS A 193 17.27 -6.14 -9.12
CA HIS A 193 17.49 -7.59 -9.20
C HIS A 193 18.56 -8.05 -8.21
N ALA A 194 18.37 -9.24 -7.59
CA ALA A 194 19.32 -9.81 -6.63
C ALA A 194 20.77 -9.87 -7.18
N LYS A 195 20.91 -10.20 -8.46
CA LYS A 195 22.21 -10.25 -9.18
C LYS A 195 22.54 -8.94 -9.92
N GLY A 196 21.98 -7.80 -9.50
CA GLY A 196 22.15 -6.53 -10.20
C GLY A 196 23.60 -6.06 -10.31
N ALA A 197 24.40 -6.25 -9.26
CA ALA A 197 25.82 -5.93 -9.26
C ALA A 197 26.63 -6.81 -10.23
N GLU A 198 26.30 -8.11 -10.35
CA GLU A 198 26.89 -9.04 -11.33
C GLU A 198 26.49 -8.66 -12.75
N PHE A 199 25.20 -8.38 -12.96
CA PHE A 199 24.69 -7.91 -14.24
C PHE A 199 25.40 -6.64 -14.71
N LYS A 200 25.59 -5.64 -13.82
CA LYS A 200 26.33 -4.41 -14.13
C LYS A 200 27.74 -4.72 -14.66
N LYS A 201 28.47 -5.62 -13.99
CA LYS A 201 29.81 -6.04 -14.45
C LYS A 201 29.78 -6.71 -15.83
N SER A 202 28.76 -7.52 -16.06
CA SER A 202 28.63 -8.30 -17.31
C SER A 202 28.21 -7.47 -18.52
N LEU A 203 27.67 -6.26 -18.33
CA LEU A 203 27.34 -5.34 -19.43
C LEU A 203 28.58 -4.94 -20.24
N SER A 204 29.78 -5.00 -19.69
CA SER A 204 31.03 -4.77 -20.42
C SER A 204 31.29 -5.80 -21.53
N LYS A 205 30.64 -6.97 -21.47
CA LYS A 205 30.72 -8.05 -22.48
C LYS A 205 29.69 -7.89 -23.61
N VAL A 206 28.72 -6.98 -23.46
CA VAL A 206 27.70 -6.68 -24.46
C VAL A 206 28.28 -5.73 -25.50
N GLY A 207 28.14 -6.02 -26.78
CA GLY A 207 28.70 -5.21 -27.85
C GLY A 207 28.20 -3.77 -27.86
N THR A 208 26.90 -3.56 -27.65
CA THR A 208 26.31 -2.23 -27.51
C THR A 208 25.13 -2.29 -26.53
N VAL A 209 25.17 -1.47 -25.49
CA VAL A 209 24.04 -1.24 -24.57
C VAL A 209 23.36 0.08 -24.93
N VAL A 210 22.08 0.02 -25.19
CA VAL A 210 21.20 1.17 -25.47
C VAL A 210 20.21 1.28 -24.33
N ALA A 211 20.19 2.39 -23.60
CA ALA A 211 19.19 2.68 -22.59
C ALA A 211 18.18 3.69 -23.13
N VAL A 212 16.91 3.34 -23.10
CA VAL A 212 15.79 4.28 -23.31
C VAL A 212 15.25 4.58 -21.92
N ALA A 213 15.44 5.79 -21.45
CA ALA A 213 15.15 6.14 -20.06
C ALA A 213 14.71 7.61 -19.92
N ASP A 214 13.80 7.86 -18.99
CA ASP A 214 13.34 9.20 -18.63
C ASP A 214 14.31 9.90 -17.64
N LYS A 215 15.14 9.10 -16.96
CA LYS A 215 16.10 9.54 -15.95
C LYS A 215 17.46 8.88 -16.15
N LYS A 216 18.51 9.56 -15.69
CA LYS A 216 19.87 9.02 -15.68
C LYS A 216 20.02 8.06 -14.49
N ASN A 217 19.54 6.84 -14.67
CA ASN A 217 19.64 5.75 -13.70
C ASN A 217 20.88 4.85 -13.95
N GLU A 218 21.07 3.81 -13.14
CA GLU A 218 22.26 2.94 -13.17
C GLU A 218 22.47 2.27 -14.54
N ILE A 219 21.38 1.84 -15.22
CA ILE A 219 21.50 1.24 -16.58
C ILE A 219 21.84 2.29 -17.63
N ALA A 220 21.27 3.51 -17.52
CA ALA A 220 21.60 4.61 -18.41
C ALA A 220 23.06 5.04 -18.27
N GLN A 221 23.63 5.00 -17.06
CA GLN A 221 25.04 5.29 -16.82
C GLN A 221 25.96 4.20 -17.38
N ALA A 222 25.53 2.94 -17.37
CA ALA A 222 26.30 1.82 -17.91
C ALA A 222 26.15 1.69 -19.45
N ALA A 223 25.19 2.40 -20.07
CA ALA A 223 24.89 2.30 -21.48
C ALA A 223 25.88 3.10 -22.35
N LYS A 224 26.20 2.56 -23.53
CA LYS A 224 26.98 3.26 -24.56
C LYS A 224 26.15 4.35 -25.26
N VAL A 225 24.83 4.11 -25.41
CA VAL A 225 23.88 5.03 -26.03
C VAL A 225 22.71 5.23 -25.10
N VAL A 226 22.35 6.49 -24.83
CA VAL A 226 21.16 6.84 -24.04
C VAL A 226 20.20 7.59 -24.94
N ILE A 227 18.97 7.12 -25.02
CA ILE A 227 17.87 7.73 -25.74
C ILE A 227 16.90 8.29 -24.71
N PRO A 228 16.66 9.61 -24.67
CA PRO A 228 15.67 10.20 -23.79
C PRO A 228 14.27 9.65 -24.10
N ALA A 229 13.64 8.97 -23.15
CA ALA A 229 12.27 8.48 -23.29
C ALA A 229 11.29 9.67 -23.26
N ALA A 230 10.24 9.59 -24.07
CA ALA A 230 9.11 10.51 -23.94
C ALA A 230 8.28 10.12 -22.70
N HIS A 231 7.76 11.12 -22.01
CA HIS A 231 6.84 10.89 -20.91
C HIS A 231 5.49 10.38 -21.44
N TRP A 232 4.77 9.58 -20.68
CA TRP A 232 3.47 9.04 -21.11
C TRP A 232 2.44 10.14 -21.41
N LEU A 233 2.49 11.29 -20.71
CA LEU A 233 1.67 12.47 -21.01
C LEU A 233 1.98 13.12 -22.37
N GLU A 234 3.14 12.81 -22.97
CA GLU A 234 3.62 13.31 -24.27
C GLU A 234 3.45 12.27 -25.39
N SER A 235 2.89 11.10 -25.07
CA SER A 235 2.93 9.93 -25.96
C SER A 235 1.55 9.39 -26.29
N TRP A 236 1.41 8.83 -27.48
CA TRP A 236 0.30 7.97 -27.84
C TRP A 236 0.55 6.55 -27.30
N GLY A 237 -0.51 5.85 -26.92
CA GLY A 237 -0.40 4.47 -26.44
C GLY A 237 -1.75 3.78 -26.33
N ASP A 238 -1.68 2.52 -25.97
CA ASP A 238 -2.81 1.68 -25.66
C ASP A 238 -2.46 0.67 -24.58
N ILE A 239 -3.49 0.10 -23.97
CA ILE A 239 -3.34 -0.95 -22.98
C ILE A 239 -4.55 -1.87 -22.98
N ALA A 240 -4.32 -3.17 -22.84
CA ALA A 240 -5.31 -4.19 -22.55
C ALA A 240 -5.11 -4.66 -21.10
N PRO A 241 -5.77 -4.04 -20.10
CA PRO A 241 -5.50 -4.35 -18.69
C PRO A 241 -6.00 -5.74 -18.30
N GLN A 242 -7.06 -6.21 -18.94
CA GLN A 242 -7.65 -7.53 -18.70
C GLN A 242 -8.42 -8.03 -19.92
N THR A 243 -8.79 -9.29 -19.89
CA THR A 243 -9.66 -9.91 -20.89
C THR A 243 -10.92 -9.06 -21.12
N GLY A 244 -11.19 -8.74 -22.40
CA GLY A 244 -12.36 -7.98 -22.82
C GLY A 244 -12.28 -6.47 -22.59
N ALA A 245 -11.15 -5.94 -22.12
CA ALA A 245 -10.96 -4.52 -21.84
C ALA A 245 -9.82 -3.92 -22.69
N TYR A 246 -10.05 -2.73 -23.25
CA TYR A 246 -9.06 -1.99 -24.02
C TYR A 246 -9.20 -0.50 -23.81
N SER A 247 -8.08 0.17 -23.60
CA SER A 247 -8.03 1.63 -23.41
C SER A 247 -6.97 2.26 -24.30
N LEU A 248 -7.26 3.46 -24.81
CA LEU A 248 -6.37 4.29 -25.59
C LEU A 248 -5.85 5.45 -24.74
N MET A 249 -4.61 5.81 -24.95
CA MET A 249 -3.97 6.98 -24.33
C MET A 249 -3.57 7.97 -25.43
N GLN A 250 -3.91 9.24 -25.24
CA GLN A 250 -3.50 10.33 -26.12
C GLN A 250 -2.58 11.28 -25.36
N PRO A 251 -1.63 11.97 -26.04
CA PRO A 251 -0.81 12.97 -25.41
C PRO A 251 -1.67 14.13 -24.89
N THR A 252 -1.51 14.49 -23.63
CA THR A 252 -2.19 15.64 -23.00
C THR A 252 -1.36 16.90 -23.04
N ILE A 253 -0.04 16.76 -23.24
CA ILE A 253 0.90 17.86 -23.41
C ILE A 253 1.79 17.62 -24.65
N GLN A 254 2.35 18.69 -25.18
CA GLN A 254 3.39 18.60 -26.21
C GLN A 254 4.71 18.13 -25.58
N LYS A 255 5.58 17.51 -26.39
CA LYS A 255 6.93 17.12 -25.97
C LYS A 255 7.70 18.33 -25.45
N ILE A 256 8.12 18.28 -24.18
CA ILE A 256 8.90 19.36 -23.53
C ILE A 256 10.36 19.30 -24.00
N PHE A 257 10.89 18.10 -24.22
CA PHE A 257 12.26 17.86 -24.60
C PHE A 257 12.33 17.19 -25.99
N LYS A 258 13.53 17.12 -26.56
CA LYS A 258 13.82 16.36 -27.81
C LYS A 258 13.82 14.86 -27.52
N SER A 259 12.71 14.35 -26.97
CA SER A 259 12.49 12.95 -26.68
C SER A 259 11.75 12.24 -27.81
N ARG A 260 11.83 10.90 -27.84
CA ARG A 260 11.09 10.05 -28.76
C ARG A 260 10.55 8.86 -27.98
N GLN A 261 9.28 8.54 -28.20
CA GLN A 261 8.73 7.30 -27.65
C GLN A 261 9.37 6.08 -28.32
N ILE A 262 9.46 4.99 -27.59
CA ILE A 262 10.20 3.79 -28.05
C ILE A 262 9.56 3.19 -29.30
N GLU A 263 8.24 3.24 -29.43
CA GLU A 263 7.47 2.70 -30.56
C GLU A 263 7.86 3.41 -31.87
N GLU A 264 8.04 4.73 -31.84
CA GLU A 264 8.55 5.46 -33.02
C GLU A 264 9.97 5.01 -33.39
N SER A 265 10.81 4.73 -32.40
CA SER A 265 12.18 4.24 -32.62
C SER A 265 12.17 2.83 -33.19
N LEU A 266 11.29 1.94 -32.72
CA LEU A 266 11.09 0.60 -33.25
C LEU A 266 10.62 0.65 -34.70
N LEU A 267 9.68 1.53 -35.04
CA LEU A 267 9.23 1.72 -36.42
C LEU A 267 10.39 2.16 -37.35
N VAL A 268 11.28 3.05 -36.89
CA VAL A 268 12.47 3.45 -37.67
C VAL A 268 13.44 2.29 -37.81
N TRP A 269 13.68 1.50 -36.79
CA TRP A 269 14.63 0.39 -36.84
C TRP A 269 14.13 -0.74 -37.76
N ILE A 270 12.81 -0.99 -37.79
CA ILE A 270 12.20 -2.00 -38.69
C ILE A 270 12.23 -1.55 -40.15
N ASN A 271 11.92 -0.27 -40.42
CA ASN A 271 11.77 0.24 -41.78
C ASN A 271 13.07 0.84 -42.38
N GLY A 272 14.11 1.02 -41.54
CA GLY A 272 15.42 1.47 -41.95
C GLY A 272 15.60 2.99 -42.04
N LYS A 273 16.81 3.37 -42.43
CA LYS A 273 17.23 4.79 -42.50
C LYS A 273 16.39 5.61 -43.46
N GLY A 274 15.88 6.74 -43.01
CA GLY A 274 15.06 7.66 -43.83
C GLY A 274 13.55 7.48 -43.65
N PHE A 275 13.11 6.46 -42.91
CA PHE A 275 11.70 6.31 -42.56
C PHE A 275 11.26 7.37 -41.54
N THR A 276 10.16 8.03 -41.81
CA THR A 276 9.54 8.98 -40.87
C THR A 276 8.44 8.25 -40.06
N PRO A 277 8.62 8.03 -38.76
CA PRO A 277 7.65 7.28 -37.98
C PRO A 277 6.38 8.10 -37.75
N ASN A 278 5.24 7.43 -37.87
CA ASN A 278 3.93 7.95 -37.45
C ASN A 278 3.23 6.91 -36.60
N TYR A 279 3.50 6.93 -35.29
CA TYR A 279 2.94 5.94 -34.37
C TYR A 279 1.43 6.12 -34.22
N TYR A 280 0.91 7.34 -34.33
CA TYR A 280 -0.54 7.59 -34.25
C TYR A 280 -1.31 6.79 -35.33
N GLU A 281 -0.89 6.82 -36.59
CA GLU A 281 -1.56 6.06 -37.67
C GLU A 281 -1.38 4.54 -37.48
N TYR A 282 -0.21 4.11 -36.96
CA TYR A 282 0.03 2.71 -36.65
C TYR A 282 -0.92 2.24 -35.53
N LEU A 283 -1.03 3.00 -34.43
CA LEU A 283 -1.93 2.73 -33.30
C LEU A 283 -3.39 2.68 -33.76
N LYS A 284 -3.82 3.67 -34.55
CA LYS A 284 -5.19 3.75 -35.07
C LYS A 284 -5.56 2.54 -35.95
N ALA A 285 -4.65 2.09 -36.78
CA ALA A 285 -4.86 0.90 -37.62
C ALA A 285 -4.99 -0.37 -36.75
N ASN A 286 -4.13 -0.54 -35.74
CA ASN A 286 -4.19 -1.68 -34.84
C ASN A 286 -5.46 -1.64 -33.94
N ALA A 287 -5.78 -0.48 -33.38
CA ALA A 287 -6.97 -0.32 -32.54
C ALA A 287 -8.27 -0.67 -33.27
N ALA A 288 -8.34 -0.43 -34.59
CA ALA A 288 -9.51 -0.79 -35.40
C ALA A 288 -9.81 -2.31 -35.39
N THR A 289 -8.79 -3.16 -35.25
CA THR A 289 -8.95 -4.62 -35.14
C THR A 289 -9.45 -5.08 -33.76
N ILE A 290 -9.24 -4.27 -32.73
CA ILE A 290 -9.54 -4.59 -31.34
C ILE A 290 -10.89 -4.00 -30.90
N LEU A 291 -11.23 -2.80 -31.39
CA LEU A 291 -12.36 -1.98 -30.93
C LEU A 291 -13.75 -2.46 -31.34
N ASN A 292 -13.84 -3.57 -32.08
CA ASN A 292 -15.09 -4.27 -32.37
C ASN A 292 -16.20 -3.35 -32.96
N GLY A 293 -15.81 -2.45 -33.91
CA GLY A 293 -16.72 -1.53 -34.58
C GLY A 293 -16.85 -0.13 -33.96
N THR A 294 -16.33 0.08 -32.76
CA THR A 294 -16.26 1.42 -32.15
C THR A 294 -15.20 2.25 -32.90
N SER A 295 -15.53 3.48 -33.30
CA SER A 295 -14.55 4.35 -33.98
C SER A 295 -13.42 4.75 -33.01
N PHE A 296 -12.22 5.00 -33.54
CA PHE A 296 -11.06 5.40 -32.76
C PHE A 296 -11.33 6.66 -31.91
N ASN A 297 -11.99 7.66 -32.50
CA ASN A 297 -12.34 8.90 -31.77
C ASN A 297 -13.35 8.65 -30.66
N GLN A 298 -14.34 7.78 -30.89
CA GLN A 298 -15.30 7.42 -29.86
C GLN A 298 -14.62 6.62 -28.72
N ALA A 299 -13.68 5.75 -29.06
CA ALA A 299 -12.91 5.00 -28.08
C ALA A 299 -12.01 5.91 -27.21
N LEU A 300 -11.41 6.95 -27.79
CA LEU A 300 -10.69 7.97 -27.04
C LEU A 300 -11.59 8.75 -26.09
N TYR A 301 -12.79 9.14 -26.57
CA TYR A 301 -13.78 9.85 -25.74
C TYR A 301 -14.25 9.01 -24.56
N ASN A 302 -14.51 7.73 -24.80
CA ASN A 302 -14.96 6.80 -23.74
C ASN A 302 -13.85 6.52 -22.70
N GLY A 303 -12.58 6.59 -23.09
CA GLY A 303 -11.42 6.20 -22.28
C GLY A 303 -11.26 4.69 -22.08
N PHE A 304 -12.32 4.00 -21.68
CA PHE A 304 -12.41 2.55 -21.51
C PHE A 304 -13.39 1.96 -22.53
N ASN A 305 -12.99 0.87 -23.19
CA ASN A 305 -13.78 0.21 -24.23
C ASN A 305 -13.81 -1.30 -24.04
N ALA A 306 -14.93 -1.93 -24.42
CA ALA A 306 -14.93 -3.35 -24.64
C ALA A 306 -14.09 -3.66 -25.89
N GLY A 307 -13.07 -4.50 -25.72
CA GLY A 307 -12.14 -4.89 -26.77
C GLY A 307 -12.22 -6.39 -27.08
N ASN A 308 -11.88 -6.76 -28.33
CA ASN A 308 -11.73 -8.16 -28.73
C ASN A 308 -10.39 -8.72 -28.17
N ILE A 309 -10.26 -8.67 -26.83
CA ILE A 309 -9.12 -9.22 -26.11
C ILE A 309 -9.54 -10.55 -25.50
N THR A 310 -8.92 -11.63 -25.98
CA THR A 310 -9.20 -13.00 -25.53
C THR A 310 -8.28 -13.42 -24.39
N GLY A 311 -8.65 -14.47 -23.66
CA GLY A 311 -7.86 -15.02 -22.56
C GLY A 311 -8.69 -15.30 -21.32
N THR A 312 -9.75 -16.12 -21.46
CA THR A 312 -10.51 -16.60 -20.28
C THR A 312 -9.70 -17.65 -19.54
N LEU A 313 -9.79 -17.58 -18.20
CA LEU A 313 -9.22 -18.57 -17.30
C LEU A 313 -10.30 -19.54 -16.85
N SER A 314 -9.96 -20.81 -16.81
CA SER A 314 -10.81 -21.88 -16.25
C SER A 314 -9.93 -22.86 -15.49
N TYR A 315 -10.44 -23.43 -14.42
CA TYR A 315 -9.70 -24.42 -13.64
C TYR A 315 -9.45 -25.70 -14.47
N THR A 316 -8.18 -26.04 -14.63
CA THR A 316 -7.75 -27.25 -15.36
C THR A 316 -7.16 -28.31 -14.44
N GLY A 317 -6.76 -27.94 -13.22
CA GLY A 317 -6.16 -28.82 -12.23
C GLY A 317 -5.08 -28.11 -11.43
N GLY A 318 -4.23 -28.86 -10.76
CA GLY A 318 -3.07 -28.40 -9.99
C GLY A 318 -2.50 -29.55 -9.16
N ASP A 319 -1.19 -29.57 -8.97
CA ASP A 319 -0.51 -30.58 -8.14
C ASP A 319 -0.52 -30.18 -6.65
N ALA A 320 -1.65 -30.44 -6.02
CA ALA A 320 -1.83 -30.14 -4.60
C ALA A 320 -0.82 -30.91 -3.70
N ALA A 321 -0.49 -32.14 -4.04
CA ALA A 321 0.44 -32.94 -3.23
C ALA A 321 1.84 -32.32 -3.23
N LYS A 322 2.27 -31.84 -4.40
CA LYS A 322 3.54 -31.11 -4.55
C LYS A 322 3.50 -29.78 -3.77
N ALA A 323 2.43 -28.99 -3.90
CA ALA A 323 2.29 -27.72 -3.21
C ALA A 323 2.29 -27.92 -1.68
N VAL A 324 1.56 -28.90 -1.15
CA VAL A 324 1.58 -29.26 0.27
C VAL A 324 3.00 -29.65 0.72
N SER A 325 3.68 -30.50 -0.05
CA SER A 325 5.05 -30.94 0.27
C SER A 325 6.05 -29.77 0.28
N GLU A 326 5.92 -28.81 -0.65
CA GLU A 326 6.76 -27.62 -0.72
C GLU A 326 6.57 -26.72 0.51
N LEU A 327 5.31 -26.45 0.90
CA LEU A 327 5.02 -25.62 2.08
C LEU A 327 5.43 -26.30 3.39
N GLN A 328 5.25 -27.60 3.51
CA GLN A 328 5.71 -28.39 4.67
C GLN A 328 7.24 -28.51 4.71
N GLY A 329 7.88 -28.47 3.55
CA GLY A 329 9.34 -28.47 3.40
C GLY A 329 10.01 -27.13 3.69
N PHE A 330 9.25 -26.06 3.91
CA PHE A 330 9.81 -24.76 4.27
C PHE A 330 10.60 -24.85 5.58
N LYS A 331 11.89 -24.52 5.52
CA LYS A 331 12.78 -24.58 6.67
C LYS A 331 12.52 -23.41 7.59
N ALA A 332 11.73 -23.61 8.62
CA ALA A 332 11.53 -22.60 9.66
C ALA A 332 12.86 -22.22 10.32
N SER A 333 13.07 -20.95 10.55
CA SER A 333 14.21 -20.40 11.30
C SER A 333 13.73 -19.58 12.49
N LYS A 334 14.64 -19.18 13.36
CA LYS A 334 14.29 -18.35 14.52
C LYS A 334 13.65 -17.04 14.07
N LEU A 335 14.28 -16.36 13.10
CA LEU A 335 13.74 -15.19 12.42
C LEU A 335 13.46 -15.54 10.96
N GLU A 336 12.33 -15.07 10.45
CA GLU A 336 11.88 -15.21 9.07
C GLU A 336 11.56 -13.83 8.52
N LEU A 337 11.95 -13.53 7.27
CA LEU A 337 11.79 -12.22 6.65
C LEU A 337 10.66 -12.25 5.61
N VAL A 338 9.81 -11.22 5.64
CA VAL A 338 8.85 -10.91 4.58
C VAL A 338 9.33 -9.67 3.83
N LEU A 339 9.49 -9.80 2.52
CA LEU A 339 9.75 -8.70 1.60
C LEU A 339 8.44 -8.25 0.98
N TYR A 340 8.16 -6.95 1.00
CA TYR A 340 6.90 -6.39 0.53
C TYR A 340 7.10 -5.03 -0.15
N THR A 341 6.08 -4.52 -0.82
CA THR A 341 6.04 -3.16 -1.35
C THR A 341 5.18 -2.27 -0.46
N THR A 342 5.53 -0.98 -0.34
CA THR A 342 4.68 0.01 0.34
C THR A 342 3.72 0.65 -0.64
N THR A 343 2.59 1.15 -0.16
CA THR A 343 1.62 1.91 -0.98
C THR A 343 2.22 3.17 -1.60
N ALA A 344 3.25 3.75 -0.96
CA ALA A 344 3.93 4.95 -1.43
C ALA A 344 4.96 4.67 -2.53
N MET A 345 5.86 3.68 -2.31
CA MET A 345 7.01 3.48 -3.20
C MET A 345 6.83 2.37 -4.21
N GLY A 346 5.96 1.38 -3.94
CA GLY A 346 5.84 0.21 -4.80
C GLY A 346 7.19 -0.44 -5.10
N ASP A 347 7.50 -0.64 -6.36
CA ASP A 347 8.76 -1.23 -6.83
C ASP A 347 9.96 -0.24 -6.90
N GLY A 348 9.79 1.02 -6.48
CA GLY A 348 10.81 2.06 -6.55
C GLY A 348 10.93 2.78 -7.90
N THR A 349 10.02 2.54 -8.83
CA THR A 349 9.99 3.28 -10.10
C THR A 349 9.84 4.79 -9.86
N GLN A 350 9.05 5.18 -8.86
CA GLN A 350 8.82 6.56 -8.46
C GLN A 350 9.66 7.04 -7.27
N ALA A 351 10.74 6.34 -6.91
CA ALA A 351 11.53 6.65 -5.71
C ALA A 351 12.09 8.10 -5.67
N ASN A 352 12.26 8.76 -6.81
CA ASN A 352 12.67 10.18 -6.87
C ASN A 352 11.50 11.16 -6.78
N ASN A 353 10.29 10.71 -6.46
CA ASN A 353 9.13 11.58 -6.24
C ASN A 353 9.05 11.96 -4.74
N PRO A 354 9.33 13.22 -4.38
CA PRO A 354 9.39 13.62 -2.98
C PRO A 354 8.02 13.60 -2.29
N TRP A 355 6.91 13.78 -3.00
CA TRP A 355 5.57 13.64 -2.42
C TRP A 355 5.30 12.21 -1.96
N LEU A 356 5.72 11.21 -2.76
CA LEU A 356 5.57 9.80 -2.38
C LEU A 356 6.54 9.41 -1.25
N GLN A 357 7.76 9.97 -1.22
CA GLN A 357 8.67 9.77 -0.10
C GLN A 357 8.14 10.36 1.22
N GLU A 358 7.44 11.49 1.15
CA GLU A 358 6.87 12.16 2.33
C GLU A 358 5.49 11.59 2.72
N LEU A 359 4.86 10.76 1.86
CA LEU A 359 3.62 10.07 2.20
C LEU A 359 3.90 9.04 3.29
N PRO A 360 3.30 9.19 4.49
CA PRO A 360 3.55 8.24 5.57
C PRO A 360 2.95 6.87 5.24
N ASP A 361 3.68 5.83 5.63
CA ASP A 361 3.17 4.46 5.61
C ASP A 361 1.86 4.37 6.40
N PRO A 362 0.82 3.69 5.89
CA PRO A 362 -0.49 3.64 6.55
C PRO A 362 -0.48 3.07 7.96
N ILE A 363 0.43 2.17 8.27
CA ILE A 363 0.49 1.44 9.55
C ILE A 363 1.47 2.08 10.52
N THR A 364 2.74 2.22 10.12
CA THR A 364 3.79 2.73 10.99
C THR A 364 3.74 4.25 11.17
N ARG A 365 3.16 4.97 10.21
CA ARG A 365 3.11 6.43 10.10
C ARG A 365 4.48 7.08 9.90
N MET A 366 5.49 6.29 9.48
CA MET A 366 6.81 6.76 9.10
C MET A 366 6.86 7.14 7.62
N ALA A 367 7.67 8.12 7.28
CA ALA A 367 7.91 8.62 5.93
C ALA A 367 9.41 8.64 5.61
N TRP A 368 9.78 8.83 4.38
CA TRP A 368 11.12 9.03 3.83
C TRP A 368 12.02 7.79 3.76
N ASP A 369 11.98 6.85 4.70
CA ASP A 369 12.85 5.68 4.71
C ASP A 369 12.07 4.36 4.64
N ASN A 370 12.74 3.28 4.27
CA ASN A 370 12.34 1.93 4.66
C ASN A 370 13.14 1.48 5.88
N TYR A 371 12.61 0.52 6.58
CA TYR A 371 13.14 -0.01 7.82
C TYR A 371 12.70 -1.46 7.99
N LEU A 372 13.44 -2.17 8.81
CA LEU A 372 13.09 -3.52 9.24
C LEU A 372 12.01 -3.42 10.34
N THR A 373 10.85 -4.01 10.13
CA THR A 373 9.83 -4.13 11.19
C THR A 373 10.12 -5.36 12.04
N ILE A 374 9.91 -5.24 13.35
CA ILE A 374 10.13 -6.30 14.34
C ILE A 374 9.03 -6.30 15.40
N SER A 375 8.72 -7.46 15.98
CA SER A 375 7.77 -7.54 17.08
C SER A 375 8.32 -6.89 18.37
N PRO A 376 7.46 -6.35 19.27
CA PRO A 376 7.93 -5.84 20.57
C PRO A 376 8.67 -6.90 21.40
N ALA A 377 8.28 -8.17 21.33
CA ALA A 377 8.91 -9.26 22.07
C ALA A 377 10.33 -9.56 21.53
N ASP A 378 10.47 -9.68 20.20
CA ASP A 378 11.78 -9.88 19.57
C ASP A 378 12.68 -8.65 19.76
N ALA A 379 12.14 -7.44 19.66
CA ALA A 379 12.90 -6.21 19.92
C ALA A 379 13.55 -6.24 21.29
N LYS A 380 12.80 -6.62 22.31
CA LYS A 380 13.32 -6.78 23.67
C LYS A 380 14.41 -7.86 23.75
N GLU A 381 14.23 -9.00 23.07
CA GLU A 381 15.21 -10.09 23.04
C GLU A 381 16.53 -9.66 22.41
N TYR A 382 16.47 -8.89 21.30
CA TYR A 382 17.65 -8.42 20.56
C TYR A 382 18.18 -7.08 21.08
N GLY A 383 17.58 -6.50 22.12
CA GLY A 383 17.94 -5.21 22.71
C GLY A 383 17.77 -4.04 21.74
N ILE A 384 16.75 -4.09 20.92
CA ILE A 384 16.39 -3.04 19.96
C ILE A 384 15.44 -2.07 20.63
N GLU A 385 15.67 -0.79 20.46
CA GLU A 385 14.93 0.29 21.09
C GLU A 385 14.49 1.32 20.05
N ASN A 386 13.30 1.89 20.28
CA ASN A 386 12.80 3.08 19.59
C ASN A 386 12.45 4.11 20.66
N GLU A 387 13.21 5.18 20.75
CA GLU A 387 13.10 6.16 21.82
C GLU A 387 12.75 7.56 21.31
N LEU A 388 12.01 8.29 22.12
CA LEU A 388 11.75 9.72 21.87
C LEU A 388 12.88 10.55 22.49
N ASN A 389 13.57 11.31 21.64
CA ASN A 389 14.59 12.23 22.11
C ASN A 389 13.99 13.46 22.84
N ALA A 390 14.81 14.34 23.36
CA ALA A 390 14.39 15.54 24.11
C ALA A 390 13.49 16.51 23.30
N ARG A 391 13.44 16.36 21.98
CA ARG A 391 12.56 17.13 21.07
C ARG A 391 11.30 16.36 20.69
N MET A 392 11.01 15.25 21.35
CA MET A 392 9.89 14.35 21.05
C MET A 392 9.95 13.79 19.60
N GLN A 393 11.14 13.58 19.08
CA GLN A 393 11.39 12.95 17.78
C GLN A 393 11.82 11.50 18.00
N LEU A 394 11.38 10.60 17.13
CA LEU A 394 11.65 9.18 17.24
C LEU A 394 13.02 8.84 16.66
N ASP A 395 13.85 8.22 17.46
CA ASP A 395 15.13 7.63 17.06
C ASP A 395 15.08 6.11 17.29
N GLY A 396 15.85 5.34 16.54
CA GLY A 396 15.78 3.88 16.64
C GLY A 396 17.06 3.15 16.26
N THR A 397 17.24 2.01 16.88
CA THR A 397 18.42 1.14 16.71
C THR A 397 18.62 0.74 15.24
N VAL A 398 19.87 0.65 14.84
CA VAL A 398 20.34 0.25 13.50
C VAL A 398 21.02 -1.12 13.58
N VAL A 399 20.73 -2.00 12.62
CA VAL A 399 21.26 -3.37 12.58
C VAL A 399 21.95 -3.69 11.25
N ASN A 400 22.79 -4.70 11.26
CA ASN A 400 23.23 -5.42 10.07
C ASN A 400 22.32 -6.63 9.89
N LEU A 401 21.65 -6.72 8.74
CA LEU A 401 20.76 -7.81 8.37
C LEU A 401 21.49 -8.78 7.45
N THR A 402 21.50 -10.07 7.80
CA THR A 402 22.05 -11.12 6.93
C THR A 402 20.97 -12.13 6.57
N VAL A 403 20.77 -12.37 5.28
CA VAL A 403 19.79 -13.30 4.72
C VAL A 403 20.48 -14.20 3.71
N ASN A 404 20.51 -15.50 3.95
CA ASN A 404 21.17 -16.49 3.08
C ASN A 404 22.62 -16.10 2.69
N GLY A 405 23.36 -15.44 3.60
CA GLY A 405 24.72 -14.97 3.37
C GLY A 405 24.85 -13.62 2.67
N VAL A 406 23.75 -13.02 2.23
CA VAL A 406 23.72 -11.62 1.73
C VAL A 406 23.57 -10.69 2.91
N LYS A 407 24.50 -9.74 3.08
CA LYS A 407 24.50 -8.77 4.18
C LYS A 407 24.04 -7.39 3.68
N LEU A 408 23.07 -6.81 4.37
CA LEU A 408 22.73 -5.39 4.30
C LEU A 408 23.20 -4.71 5.58
N GLU A 409 23.95 -3.65 5.43
CA GLU A 409 24.50 -2.89 6.57
C GLU A 409 23.63 -1.69 6.92
N ASN A 410 23.60 -1.33 8.19
CA ASN A 410 22.95 -0.15 8.72
C ASN A 410 21.45 -0.04 8.36
N VAL A 411 20.71 -1.13 8.55
CA VAL A 411 19.26 -1.15 8.34
C VAL A 411 18.57 -0.63 9.62
N PRO A 412 17.76 0.44 9.54
CA PRO A 412 16.99 0.92 10.68
C PRO A 412 15.96 -0.11 11.12
N VAL A 413 15.62 -0.15 12.41
CA VAL A 413 14.60 -1.08 12.93
C VAL A 413 13.47 -0.33 13.60
N PHE A 414 12.26 -0.61 13.17
CA PHE A 414 11.02 -0.08 13.75
C PHE A 414 10.25 -1.16 14.49
N ILE A 415 9.93 -0.90 15.76
CA ILE A 415 9.14 -1.81 16.60
C ILE A 415 7.67 -1.67 16.25
N GLN A 416 7.10 -2.71 15.64
CA GLN A 416 5.75 -2.70 15.10
C GLN A 416 4.78 -3.46 16.01
N PRO A 417 3.79 -2.79 16.64
CA PRO A 417 2.70 -3.47 17.32
C PRO A 417 1.94 -4.40 16.36
N GLY A 418 1.57 -5.59 16.81
CA GLY A 418 0.87 -6.57 15.99
C GLY A 418 1.74 -7.40 15.04
N GLN A 419 3.05 -7.16 15.00
CA GLN A 419 4.02 -8.02 14.30
C GLN A 419 4.08 -9.40 14.97
N ALA A 420 4.12 -10.48 14.20
CA ALA A 420 4.28 -11.82 14.74
C ALA A 420 5.71 -12.06 15.26
N GLU A 421 5.83 -12.71 16.39
CA GLU A 421 7.12 -13.09 16.95
C GLU A 421 7.89 -14.03 16.01
N GLY A 422 9.20 -13.83 15.90
CA GLY A 422 10.06 -14.55 14.97
C GLY A 422 9.89 -14.10 13.51
N SER A 423 9.21 -12.98 13.24
CA SER A 423 9.08 -12.42 11.90
C SER A 423 9.66 -11.00 11.80
N LEU A 424 10.22 -10.72 10.64
CA LEU A 424 10.74 -9.42 10.24
C LEU A 424 10.07 -9.00 8.94
N GLY A 425 9.90 -7.70 8.72
CA GLY A 425 9.42 -7.17 7.46
C GLY A 425 10.37 -6.12 6.90
N LEU A 426 10.62 -6.10 5.59
CA LEU A 426 11.44 -5.09 4.94
C LEU A 426 10.83 -4.70 3.59
N ALA A 427 10.58 -3.41 3.42
CA ALA A 427 10.02 -2.89 2.18
C ALA A 427 11.06 -2.79 1.07
N LEU A 428 10.68 -3.18 -0.15
CA LEU A 428 11.40 -2.95 -1.40
C LEU A 428 11.17 -1.50 -1.88
N GLY A 429 11.89 -1.07 -2.92
CA GLY A 429 11.62 0.18 -3.62
C GLY A 429 12.43 1.39 -3.16
N TYR A 430 13.26 1.26 -2.14
CA TYR A 430 14.09 2.32 -1.55
C TYR A 430 15.57 2.17 -1.89
N GLY A 431 16.39 3.17 -1.53
CA GLY A 431 17.85 3.12 -1.66
C GLY A 431 18.34 3.05 -3.11
N LYS A 432 17.66 3.72 -4.04
CA LYS A 432 17.97 3.70 -5.47
C LYS A 432 19.03 4.73 -5.79
N LYS A 433 20.27 4.28 -5.93
CA LYS A 433 21.43 5.12 -6.26
C LYS A 433 21.35 5.68 -7.68
N ASP A 434 22.05 6.78 -7.91
CA ASP A 434 22.19 7.39 -9.24
C ASP A 434 20.89 7.79 -9.96
N SER A 435 19.78 7.86 -9.24
CA SER A 435 18.44 8.20 -9.81
C SER A 435 17.87 9.52 -9.28
N GLY A 436 18.70 10.32 -8.62
CA GLY A 436 18.34 11.59 -7.95
C GLY A 436 18.48 11.47 -6.42
N LYS A 437 18.78 12.60 -5.75
CA LYS A 437 19.05 12.60 -4.31
C LYS A 437 17.93 12.04 -3.44
N VAL A 438 16.68 12.27 -3.85
CA VAL A 438 15.49 11.79 -3.14
C VAL A 438 15.36 10.26 -3.26
N ALA A 439 15.74 9.70 -4.41
CA ALA A 439 15.67 8.26 -4.67
C ALA A 439 16.70 7.45 -3.84
N GLU A 440 17.77 8.09 -3.35
CA GLU A 440 18.81 7.44 -2.57
C GLU A 440 18.38 7.16 -1.12
N THR A 441 17.23 7.67 -0.71
CA THR A 441 16.69 7.51 0.65
C THR A 441 16.38 6.04 0.97
N GLY A 442 16.78 5.61 2.17
CA GLY A 442 16.57 4.24 2.65
C GLY A 442 17.61 3.23 2.16
N VAL A 443 17.30 1.95 2.30
CA VAL A 443 18.17 0.81 2.01
C VAL A 443 17.61 0.00 0.83
N ASN A 444 18.48 -0.36 -0.13
CA ASN A 444 18.07 -1.25 -1.22
C ASN A 444 17.94 -2.71 -0.73
N ALA A 445 16.72 -3.20 -0.64
CA ALA A 445 16.42 -4.56 -0.22
C ALA A 445 16.35 -5.59 -1.37
N TYR A 446 16.41 -5.18 -2.64
CA TYR A 446 16.37 -6.09 -3.79
C TYR A 446 17.46 -7.18 -3.82
N PRO A 447 18.68 -6.98 -3.29
CA PRO A 447 19.64 -8.07 -3.19
C PRO A 447 19.17 -9.28 -2.38
N LEU A 448 18.15 -9.13 -1.53
CA LEU A 448 17.53 -10.20 -0.74
C LEU A 448 16.38 -10.89 -1.45
N PHE A 449 15.84 -10.31 -2.54
CA PHE A 449 14.68 -10.80 -3.27
C PHE A 449 15.12 -11.62 -4.49
N ASP A 450 14.84 -12.93 -4.48
CA ASP A 450 15.19 -13.84 -5.57
C ASP A 450 14.35 -13.67 -6.86
N GLY A 451 13.41 -12.72 -6.84
CA GLY A 451 12.46 -12.48 -7.93
C GLY A 451 11.31 -13.49 -7.97
N TYR A 452 11.10 -14.26 -6.91
CA TYR A 452 10.09 -15.31 -6.87
C TYR A 452 9.36 -15.42 -5.54
N ASN A 453 10.10 -15.58 -4.42
CA ASN A 453 9.52 -15.76 -3.10
C ASN A 453 9.59 -14.46 -2.29
N THR A 454 8.48 -14.05 -1.70
CA THR A 454 8.41 -12.89 -0.80
C THR A 454 8.73 -13.26 0.65
N VAL A 455 8.77 -14.54 0.98
CA VAL A 455 9.10 -15.06 2.32
C VAL A 455 10.44 -15.77 2.28
N VAL A 456 11.33 -15.39 3.19
CA VAL A 456 12.72 -15.90 3.25
C VAL A 456 13.06 -16.36 4.67
N SER A 457 13.69 -17.52 4.78
CA SER A 457 14.28 -18.05 6.02
C SER A 457 15.80 -17.83 6.10
N ASN A 458 16.42 -18.33 7.16
CA ASN A 458 17.87 -18.18 7.41
C ASN A 458 18.30 -16.72 7.52
N VAL A 459 17.64 -16.03 8.46
CA VAL A 459 17.78 -14.61 8.72
C VAL A 459 18.47 -14.40 10.07
N SER A 460 19.41 -13.47 10.13
CA SER A 460 20.03 -13.01 11.37
C SER A 460 20.21 -11.50 11.36
N ILE A 461 20.12 -10.91 12.55
CA ILE A 461 20.34 -9.48 12.79
C ILE A 461 21.38 -9.29 13.88
N GLU A 462 22.22 -8.26 13.73
CA GLU A 462 23.22 -7.84 14.71
C GLU A 462 23.22 -6.31 14.80
N LYS A 463 23.33 -5.73 15.98
CA LYS A 463 23.49 -4.27 16.13
C LYS A 463 24.70 -3.80 15.32
N SER A 464 24.52 -2.77 14.52
CA SER A 464 25.61 -2.30 13.62
C SER A 464 26.68 -1.50 14.35
N GLY A 465 26.37 -0.94 15.52
CA GLY A 465 27.23 0.02 16.22
C GLY A 465 27.26 1.42 15.60
N ALA A 466 26.43 1.68 14.60
CA ALA A 466 26.20 3.02 14.07
C ALA A 466 25.31 3.83 15.03
N ASP A 467 25.28 5.15 14.83
CA ASP A 467 24.36 6.05 15.54
C ASP A 467 22.91 5.64 15.24
N ASP A 468 22.01 5.93 16.18
CA ASP A 468 20.59 5.65 16.03
C ASP A 468 20.00 6.37 14.83
N HIS A 469 19.07 5.68 14.14
CA HIS A 469 18.40 6.22 12.97
C HIS A 469 17.32 7.22 13.37
N GLU A 470 17.33 8.34 12.70
CA GLU A 470 16.35 9.41 12.85
C GLU A 470 15.09 9.12 12.00
N PHE A 471 14.00 8.65 12.61
CA PHE A 471 12.73 8.38 11.92
C PHE A 471 11.92 9.67 11.67
N ALA A 472 11.33 9.78 10.50
CA ALA A 472 10.37 10.85 10.16
C ALA A 472 8.93 10.37 10.41
N GLY A 473 8.48 10.43 11.65
CA GLY A 473 7.12 10.05 12.03
C GLY A 473 6.13 11.20 11.91
N VAL A 474 5.08 11.02 11.13
CA VAL A 474 3.97 11.98 11.02
C VAL A 474 3.02 11.86 12.21
N GLN A 475 2.87 10.65 12.74
CA GLN A 475 2.08 10.36 13.93
C GLN A 475 2.84 9.41 14.85
N LEU A 476 3.15 9.86 16.05
CA LEU A 476 3.85 9.04 17.05
C LEU A 476 2.88 8.45 18.09
N GLN A 477 1.68 8.99 18.23
CA GLN A 477 0.67 8.48 19.14
C GLN A 477 0.05 7.19 18.57
N ASN A 478 0.01 6.14 19.38
CA ASN A 478 -0.45 4.83 18.97
C ASN A 478 -1.94 4.57 19.23
N THR A 479 -2.49 5.00 20.38
CA THR A 479 -3.85 4.65 20.83
C THR A 479 -4.74 5.88 20.99
N LEU A 480 -6.04 5.68 21.13
CA LEU A 480 -7.00 6.74 21.47
C LEU A 480 -6.88 7.22 22.94
N MET A 481 -6.12 6.51 23.77
CA MET A 481 -5.91 6.83 25.20
C MET A 481 -7.23 7.01 25.97
N GLY A 482 -8.18 6.10 25.75
CA GLY A 482 -9.50 6.13 26.40
C GLY A 482 -10.47 7.18 25.85
N ARG A 483 -10.12 7.90 24.78
CA ARG A 483 -10.96 8.93 24.13
C ARG A 483 -11.72 8.35 22.96
N TYR A 484 -12.52 7.32 23.18
CA TYR A 484 -13.23 6.57 22.13
C TYR A 484 -14.24 7.40 21.32
N GLU A 485 -14.59 8.60 21.79
CA GLU A 485 -15.44 9.54 21.06
C GLU A 485 -14.77 10.12 19.80
N ILE A 486 -13.44 10.03 19.67
CA ILE A 486 -12.69 10.49 18.47
C ILE A 486 -13.02 9.62 17.27
N ALA A 487 -13.07 8.28 17.46
CA ALA A 487 -13.45 7.31 16.42
C ALA A 487 -14.28 6.20 17.07
N LYS A 488 -15.58 6.24 16.83
CA LYS A 488 -16.54 5.31 17.42
C LYS A 488 -16.57 4.00 16.65
N GLU A 489 -16.52 2.91 17.38
CA GLU A 489 -16.67 1.55 16.85
C GLU A 489 -17.77 0.82 17.59
N VAL A 490 -18.54 0.04 16.86
CA VAL A 490 -19.53 -0.89 17.41
C VAL A 490 -19.52 -2.19 16.61
N THR A 491 -20.00 -3.27 17.22
CA THR A 491 -20.20 -4.53 16.50
C THR A 491 -21.29 -4.38 15.44
N LEU A 492 -21.24 -5.19 14.39
CA LEU A 492 -22.28 -5.21 13.37
C LEU A 492 -23.66 -5.53 13.98
N ASP A 493 -23.71 -6.39 14.97
CA ASP A 493 -24.95 -6.75 15.68
C ASP A 493 -25.55 -5.54 16.41
N THR A 494 -24.74 -4.78 17.15
CA THR A 494 -25.13 -3.52 17.79
C THR A 494 -25.64 -2.51 16.75
N TYR A 495 -24.92 -2.34 15.64
CA TYR A 495 -25.31 -1.42 14.57
C TYR A 495 -26.66 -1.75 13.96
N LEU A 496 -26.94 -3.05 13.72
CA LEU A 496 -28.18 -3.50 13.07
C LEU A 496 -29.38 -3.56 14.00
N ASN A 497 -29.18 -3.86 15.29
CA ASN A 497 -30.26 -4.24 16.20
C ASN A 497 -30.51 -3.26 17.35
N GLU A 498 -29.59 -2.31 17.62
CA GLU A 498 -29.76 -1.34 18.67
C GLU A 498 -30.06 0.08 18.15
N ASP A 499 -30.79 0.86 18.96
CA ASP A 499 -31.08 2.26 18.65
C ASP A 499 -29.77 3.07 18.59
N VAL A 500 -29.62 3.89 17.54
CA VAL A 500 -28.43 4.72 17.32
C VAL A 500 -28.10 5.62 18.50
N ASN A 501 -29.09 6.09 19.25
CA ASN A 501 -28.89 6.93 20.43
C ASN A 501 -28.26 6.19 21.62
N LYS A 502 -28.23 4.85 21.60
CA LYS A 502 -27.53 4.07 22.63
C LYS A 502 -26.04 4.05 22.44
N TRP A 503 -25.57 3.87 21.21
CA TRP A 503 -24.16 3.71 20.89
C TRP A 503 -23.50 4.95 20.26
N ASN A 504 -24.29 5.89 19.71
CA ASN A 504 -23.81 7.15 19.17
C ASN A 504 -24.48 8.34 19.86
N LYS A 505 -24.35 8.40 21.19
CA LYS A 505 -24.92 9.50 21.98
C LYS A 505 -24.32 10.83 21.57
N PRO A 506 -25.13 11.88 21.35
CA PRO A 506 -24.60 13.22 21.15
C PRO A 506 -23.86 13.69 22.38
N LEU A 507 -22.71 14.33 22.19
CA LEU A 507 -21.97 14.96 23.27
C LEU A 507 -22.81 16.06 23.91
N THR A 508 -22.83 16.10 25.24
CA THR A 508 -23.59 17.07 26.03
C THR A 508 -22.64 17.89 26.90
N MET A 509 -23.09 19.08 27.28
CA MET A 509 -22.38 20.01 28.15
C MET A 509 -23.31 20.51 29.25
N GLU A 510 -22.81 20.54 30.46
CA GLU A 510 -23.50 21.18 31.59
C GLU A 510 -23.42 22.70 31.47
N THR A 511 -24.55 23.37 31.48
CA THR A 511 -24.69 24.82 31.41
C THR A 511 -25.56 25.35 32.56
N LEU A 512 -25.60 26.67 32.71
CA LEU A 512 -26.52 27.33 33.69
C LEU A 512 -28.00 27.06 33.37
N GLN A 513 -28.31 26.60 32.13
CA GLN A 513 -29.65 26.27 31.69
C GLN A 513 -29.95 24.76 31.79
N GLY A 514 -29.02 23.97 32.33
CA GLY A 514 -29.05 22.52 32.39
C GLY A 514 -28.15 21.84 31.35
N THR A 515 -28.28 20.53 31.22
CA THR A 515 -27.52 19.73 30.27
C THR A 515 -28.03 19.96 28.83
N LEU A 516 -27.21 20.52 27.98
CA LEU A 516 -27.54 20.79 26.56
C LEU A 516 -26.62 20.00 25.61
N PRO A 517 -27.10 19.60 24.42
CA PRO A 517 -26.22 19.10 23.37
C PRO A 517 -25.14 20.13 23.01
N MET A 518 -23.88 19.69 22.84
CA MET A 518 -22.75 20.60 22.56
C MET A 518 -22.98 21.49 21.32
N GLY A 519 -23.67 20.98 20.29
CA GLY A 519 -24.02 21.76 19.11
C GLY A 519 -25.03 22.89 19.32
N LYS A 520 -25.57 23.02 20.55
CA LYS A 520 -26.48 24.11 20.95
C LYS A 520 -25.84 25.06 21.97
N VAL A 521 -24.55 24.88 22.28
CA VAL A 521 -23.82 25.69 23.27
C VAL A 521 -22.80 26.54 22.52
N ASP A 522 -23.16 27.80 22.25
CA ASP A 522 -22.35 28.72 21.48
C ASP A 522 -21.85 29.89 22.36
N LEU A 523 -20.66 30.41 22.08
CA LEU A 523 -20.07 31.60 22.72
C LEU A 523 -20.57 32.90 22.06
N TRP A 524 -21.05 32.83 20.82
CA TRP A 524 -21.65 33.90 20.05
C TRP A 524 -22.63 33.32 19.03
N ASP A 525 -23.47 34.15 18.45
CA ASP A 525 -24.46 33.72 17.46
C ASP A 525 -23.80 33.11 16.23
N ALA A 526 -24.39 32.06 15.68
CA ALA A 526 -23.94 31.41 14.45
C ALA A 526 -23.98 32.41 13.27
N PHE A 527 -23.06 32.24 12.32
CA PHE A 527 -23.15 32.97 11.06
C PHE A 527 -24.39 32.58 10.29
N ASP A 528 -25.01 33.55 9.60
CA ASP A 528 -26.10 33.27 8.67
C ASP A 528 -25.53 32.63 7.40
N ASP A 529 -25.75 31.34 7.26
CA ASP A 529 -25.33 30.50 6.12
C ASP A 529 -26.51 30.07 5.25
N THR A 530 -27.69 30.71 5.42
CA THR A 530 -28.91 30.37 4.69
C THR A 530 -28.91 30.87 3.25
N ASP A 531 -27.97 31.71 2.86
CA ASP A 531 -27.84 32.38 1.57
C ASP A 531 -27.02 31.52 0.60
N GLY A 532 -27.67 30.67 -0.18
CA GLY A 532 -27.04 29.83 -1.21
C GLY A 532 -26.65 28.41 -0.74
N PRO A 533 -25.84 27.68 -1.53
CA PRO A 533 -25.45 26.32 -1.17
C PRO A 533 -24.48 26.30 0.00
N HIS A 534 -24.71 25.37 0.94
CA HIS A 534 -23.79 25.07 2.04
C HIS A 534 -23.07 23.75 1.75
N PHE A 535 -21.75 23.78 1.73
CA PHE A 535 -20.94 22.59 1.41
C PHE A 535 -20.81 21.67 2.63
N ASN A 536 -20.96 20.37 2.37
CA ASN A 536 -20.75 19.31 3.34
C ASN A 536 -19.92 18.19 2.72
N LEU A 537 -19.04 17.58 3.52
CA LEU A 537 -18.27 16.38 3.14
C LEU A 537 -18.52 15.29 4.17
N SER A 538 -18.97 14.14 3.70
CA SER A 538 -19.11 12.93 4.50
C SER A 538 -18.14 11.86 4.01
N VAL A 539 -17.40 11.26 4.93
CA VAL A 539 -16.48 10.16 4.65
C VAL A 539 -17.00 8.91 5.34
N ASP A 540 -17.31 7.88 4.56
CA ASP A 540 -17.71 6.57 5.09
C ASP A 540 -16.49 5.81 5.60
N LEU A 541 -16.35 5.70 6.92
CA LEU A 541 -15.20 5.03 7.56
C LEU A 541 -15.22 3.51 7.36
N ASN A 542 -16.37 2.88 7.05
CA ASN A 542 -16.41 1.46 6.71
C ASN A 542 -15.83 1.18 5.31
N SER A 543 -15.88 2.18 4.42
CA SER A 543 -15.30 2.11 3.08
C SER A 543 -13.86 2.62 3.01
N CYS A 544 -13.40 3.35 4.03
CA CYS A 544 -12.03 3.86 4.11
C CYS A 544 -11.07 2.76 4.56
N ILE A 545 -10.14 2.40 3.69
CA ILE A 545 -9.11 1.40 3.98
C ILE A 545 -7.80 1.99 4.51
N GLY A 546 -7.65 3.31 4.60
CA GLY A 546 -6.46 3.98 5.13
C GLY A 546 -5.29 4.13 4.14
N CYS A 547 -5.46 3.85 2.85
CA CYS A 547 -4.38 3.78 1.86
C CYS A 547 -3.63 5.10 1.58
N GLY A 548 -4.20 6.27 1.90
CA GLY A 548 -3.55 7.56 1.68
C GLY A 548 -3.70 8.15 0.26
N ALA A 549 -4.39 7.50 -0.67
CA ALA A 549 -4.59 8.01 -2.04
C ALA A 549 -5.21 9.41 -2.07
N CYS A 550 -6.15 9.71 -1.17
CA CYS A 550 -6.76 11.04 -1.03
C CYS A 550 -5.75 12.11 -0.58
N ILE A 551 -4.73 11.74 0.19
CA ILE A 551 -3.65 12.65 0.62
C ILE A 551 -2.84 13.08 -0.61
N ILE A 552 -2.40 12.13 -1.42
CA ILE A 552 -1.64 12.40 -2.65
C ILE A 552 -2.48 13.18 -3.66
N ALA A 553 -3.77 12.83 -3.83
CA ALA A 553 -4.68 13.58 -4.70
C ALA A 553 -4.80 15.05 -4.28
N CYS A 554 -4.95 15.31 -2.97
CA CYS A 554 -4.99 16.67 -2.43
C CYS A 554 -3.66 17.41 -2.65
N GLN A 555 -2.52 16.74 -2.42
CA GLN A 555 -1.20 17.33 -2.62
C GLN A 555 -0.95 17.67 -4.09
N ALA A 556 -1.32 16.79 -5.01
CA ALA A 556 -1.13 17.02 -6.44
C ALA A 556 -2.03 18.15 -6.97
N GLU A 557 -3.31 18.16 -6.61
CA GLU A 557 -4.28 19.16 -7.06
C GLU A 557 -3.97 20.55 -6.52
N ASN A 558 -3.58 20.63 -5.24
CA ASN A 558 -3.35 21.91 -4.56
C ASN A 558 -1.86 22.33 -4.53
N ASN A 559 -0.99 21.61 -5.23
CA ASN A 559 0.46 21.86 -5.24
C ASN A 559 1.05 22.03 -3.83
N VAL A 560 0.67 21.14 -2.91
CA VAL A 560 1.14 21.18 -1.52
C VAL A 560 2.64 20.94 -1.48
N PRO A 561 3.44 21.82 -0.85
CA PRO A 561 4.88 21.68 -0.85
C PRO A 561 5.37 20.49 -0.03
N VAL A 562 6.44 19.86 -0.50
CA VAL A 562 7.22 18.88 0.26
C VAL A 562 8.21 19.64 1.13
N VAL A 563 8.36 19.27 2.38
CA VAL A 563 9.23 19.97 3.34
C VAL A 563 10.51 19.21 3.67
N GLY A 564 10.54 17.90 3.45
CA GLY A 564 11.69 17.04 3.70
C GLY A 564 11.68 16.38 5.08
N LYS A 565 12.57 15.39 5.24
CA LYS A 565 12.66 14.52 6.40
C LYS A 565 12.78 15.28 7.72
N GLU A 566 13.68 16.28 7.78
CA GLU A 566 13.94 17.08 8.97
C GLU A 566 12.71 17.86 9.47
N GLU A 567 11.98 18.48 8.54
CA GLU A 567 10.79 19.25 8.90
C GLU A 567 9.64 18.34 9.32
N VAL A 568 9.51 17.15 8.71
CA VAL A 568 8.55 16.13 9.14
C VAL A 568 8.85 15.67 10.56
N ARG A 569 10.13 15.44 10.90
CA ARG A 569 10.56 15.11 12.27
C ARG A 569 10.17 16.20 13.29
N MET A 570 10.13 17.45 12.87
CA MET A 570 9.69 18.59 13.69
C MET A 570 8.17 18.81 13.67
N SER A 571 7.39 17.86 13.13
CA SER A 571 5.92 17.97 12.97
C SER A 571 5.48 19.15 12.12
N ARG A 572 6.24 19.49 11.09
CA ARG A 572 5.99 20.61 10.15
C ARG A 572 5.62 20.13 8.75
N ASP A 573 5.11 18.90 8.62
CA ASP A 573 4.54 18.40 7.39
C ASP A 573 3.41 19.33 6.89
N MET A 574 3.26 19.47 5.56
CA MET A 574 2.34 20.45 4.96
C MET A 574 1.04 19.83 4.45
N ALA A 575 0.81 18.53 4.67
CA ALA A 575 -0.42 17.87 4.23
C ALA A 575 -1.67 18.52 4.86
N TRP A 576 -2.65 18.92 4.01
CA TRP A 576 -3.92 19.52 4.47
C TRP A 576 -4.94 18.49 4.86
N LEU A 577 -4.85 17.31 4.24
CA LEU A 577 -5.59 16.11 4.59
C LEU A 577 -4.59 15.08 5.09
N ARG A 578 -4.90 14.42 6.20
CA ARG A 578 -4.13 13.28 6.70
C ARG A 578 -5.08 12.18 7.15
N ILE A 579 -4.57 10.97 7.28
CA ILE A 579 -5.29 9.86 7.89
C ILE A 579 -4.54 9.51 9.17
N ASP A 580 -5.17 9.73 10.32
CA ASP A 580 -4.62 9.29 11.60
C ASP A 580 -4.93 7.80 11.78
N ARG A 581 -4.01 7.05 12.37
CA ARG A 581 -4.14 5.63 12.65
C ARG A 581 -4.08 5.40 14.17
N TYR A 582 -5.05 4.67 14.70
CA TYR A 582 -5.08 4.32 16.10
C TYR A 582 -5.16 2.81 16.27
N TYR A 583 -4.32 2.29 17.17
CA TYR A 583 -4.38 0.91 17.63
C TYR A 583 -5.34 0.79 18.81
N SER A 584 -5.99 -0.37 18.96
CA SER A 584 -6.68 -0.71 20.20
C SER A 584 -5.67 -0.78 21.36
N ALA A 585 -6.01 -0.17 22.50
CA ALA A 585 -5.18 -0.23 23.67
C ALA A 585 -5.19 -1.65 24.29
N LYS A 586 -4.14 -1.99 25.03
CA LYS A 586 -4.01 -3.26 25.77
C LYS A 586 -5.18 -3.48 26.71
N GLU A 587 -5.62 -2.42 27.38
CA GLU A 587 -6.82 -2.42 28.21
C GLU A 587 -7.82 -1.38 27.68
N LYS A 588 -9.08 -1.79 27.54
CA LYS A 588 -10.16 -0.92 27.08
C LYS A 588 -10.83 -0.26 28.30
N ILE A 589 -10.23 0.81 28.80
CA ILE A 589 -10.74 1.59 29.94
C ILE A 589 -11.03 3.01 29.47
N GLU A 590 -12.22 3.52 29.76
CA GLU A 590 -12.51 4.95 29.62
C GLU A 590 -11.80 5.74 30.72
N VAL A 591 -11.33 6.95 30.40
CA VAL A 591 -10.60 7.80 31.35
C VAL A 591 -11.42 8.02 32.62
N LYS A 592 -12.72 8.31 32.51
CA LYS A 592 -13.61 8.49 33.64
C LYS A 592 -13.69 7.23 34.52
N GLU A 593 -13.88 6.08 33.90
CA GLU A 593 -13.95 4.79 34.59
C GLU A 593 -12.63 4.47 35.35
N GLY A 594 -11.49 4.75 34.72
CA GLY A 594 -10.19 4.58 35.38
C GLY A 594 -10.02 5.47 36.61
N LEU A 595 -10.42 6.73 36.53
CA LEU A 595 -10.39 7.66 37.66
C LEU A 595 -11.38 7.24 38.75
N ASP A 596 -12.58 6.80 38.41
CA ASP A 596 -13.58 6.29 39.37
C ASP A 596 -13.09 5.01 40.08
N LYS A 597 -12.24 4.22 39.45
CA LYS A 597 -11.55 3.06 40.05
C LYS A 597 -10.32 3.44 40.91
N GLY A 598 -10.03 4.73 41.07
CA GLY A 598 -8.95 5.23 41.90
C GLY A 598 -7.56 5.22 41.24
N LEU A 599 -7.48 5.05 39.94
CA LEU A 599 -6.23 5.22 39.19
C LEU A 599 -5.86 6.71 39.13
N ASN A 600 -4.60 7.03 39.41
CA ASN A 600 -4.11 8.38 39.17
C ASN A 600 -3.82 8.59 37.66
N VAL A 601 -3.73 9.85 37.21
CA VAL A 601 -3.52 10.19 35.79
C VAL A 601 -2.25 9.57 35.20
N PRO A 602 -1.08 9.55 35.87
CA PRO A 602 0.10 8.87 35.32
C PRO A 602 -0.11 7.37 35.07
N ASN A 603 -0.63 6.64 36.07
CA ASN A 603 -0.87 5.19 35.90
C ASN A 603 -1.89 4.88 34.81
N LEU A 604 -2.91 5.73 34.70
CA LEU A 604 -3.90 5.60 33.62
C LEU A 604 -3.28 5.86 32.25
N TYR A 605 -2.39 6.86 32.16
CA TYR A 605 -1.65 7.15 30.93
C TYR A 605 -0.80 5.94 30.48
N ASP A 606 -0.03 5.36 31.39
CA ASP A 606 0.85 4.22 31.13
C ASP A 606 0.06 2.99 30.62
N ILE A 607 -1.15 2.75 31.15
CA ILE A 607 -2.01 1.65 30.69
C ILE A 607 -2.61 1.92 29.30
N LEU A 608 -3.04 3.16 29.05
CA LEU A 608 -3.78 3.50 27.84
C LEU A 608 -2.91 3.79 26.62
N ILE A 609 -1.61 4.09 26.81
CA ILE A 609 -0.70 4.38 25.70
C ILE A 609 -0.22 3.11 24.98
N GLU A 610 -0.17 1.97 25.69
CA GLU A 610 0.32 0.73 25.12
C GLU A 610 -0.71 0.07 24.17
N PRO A 611 -0.33 -0.23 22.91
CA PRO A 611 -1.16 -1.02 22.03
C PRO A 611 -1.34 -2.47 22.54
N ASN A 612 -2.45 -3.09 22.17
CA ASN A 612 -2.63 -4.52 22.35
C ASN A 612 -1.54 -5.31 21.60
N GLU A 613 -1.26 -6.54 22.01
CA GLU A 613 -0.32 -7.43 21.31
C GLU A 613 -0.73 -7.77 19.87
N SER A 614 -2.03 -7.88 19.61
CA SER A 614 -2.63 -7.98 18.27
C SER A 614 -3.72 -6.91 18.15
N PRO A 615 -3.34 -5.64 17.91
CA PRO A 615 -4.27 -4.53 17.98
C PRO A 615 -5.19 -4.51 16.77
N ASP A 616 -6.44 -4.15 17.00
CA ASP A 616 -7.32 -3.64 15.96
C ASP A 616 -6.86 -2.24 15.53
N VAL A 617 -7.16 -1.85 14.30
CA VAL A 617 -6.71 -0.58 13.71
C VAL A 617 -7.91 0.24 13.27
N ILE A 618 -7.91 1.51 13.63
CA ILE A 618 -8.88 2.51 13.17
C ILE A 618 -8.17 3.55 12.32
N PHE A 619 -8.72 3.83 11.15
CA PHE A 619 -8.29 4.93 10.29
C PHE A 619 -9.25 6.11 10.40
N GLN A 620 -8.71 7.30 10.73
CA GLN A 620 -9.46 8.53 10.89
C GLN A 620 -8.97 9.58 9.91
N PRO A 621 -9.62 9.79 8.75
CA PRO A 621 -9.35 10.93 7.89
C PRO A 621 -9.61 12.25 8.62
N VAL A 622 -8.66 13.16 8.59
CA VAL A 622 -8.72 14.46 9.26
C VAL A 622 -8.36 15.57 8.29
N MET A 623 -9.25 16.57 8.20
CA MET A 623 -9.08 17.77 7.38
C MET A 623 -9.69 18.97 8.09
N CYS A 624 -9.68 20.14 7.46
CA CYS A 624 -10.38 21.31 7.97
C CYS A 624 -11.86 20.97 8.16
N GLN A 625 -12.38 21.19 9.38
CA GLN A 625 -13.78 20.93 9.72
C GLN A 625 -14.68 22.13 9.39
N HIS A 626 -14.16 23.23 8.86
CA HIS A 626 -14.90 24.46 8.59
C HIS A 626 -15.79 24.88 9.77
N CYS A 627 -15.18 24.86 10.99
CA CYS A 627 -15.88 25.06 12.26
C CYS A 627 -16.72 26.35 12.24
N ASN A 628 -17.99 26.30 12.63
CA ASN A 628 -18.87 27.46 12.70
C ASN A 628 -18.33 28.55 13.66
N HIS A 629 -17.73 28.15 14.77
CA HIS A 629 -17.04 28.99 15.73
C HIS A 629 -15.53 28.69 15.67
N ALA A 630 -14.88 29.11 14.60
CA ALA A 630 -13.53 28.67 14.27
C ALA A 630 -12.47 29.32 15.20
N PRO A 631 -11.75 28.51 16.01
CA PRO A 631 -10.72 29.05 16.89
C PRO A 631 -9.50 29.62 16.13
N CYS A 632 -9.38 29.35 14.85
CA CYS A 632 -8.37 29.97 13.98
C CYS A 632 -8.73 31.39 13.54
N GLU A 633 -10.01 31.77 13.58
CA GLU A 633 -10.48 33.11 13.22
C GLU A 633 -10.24 34.10 14.35
N THR A 634 -10.62 33.72 15.58
CA THR A 634 -10.53 34.59 16.77
C THR A 634 -9.11 35.04 17.11
N VAL A 635 -8.11 34.28 16.68
CA VAL A 635 -6.68 34.59 16.95
C VAL A 635 -5.97 35.27 15.77
N CYS A 636 -6.67 35.49 14.67
CA CYS A 636 -6.06 36.17 13.51
C CYS A 636 -6.12 37.71 13.69
N PRO A 637 -4.97 38.41 13.85
CA PRO A 637 -4.97 39.84 14.16
C PRO A 637 -5.44 40.71 12.99
N VAL A 638 -5.49 40.16 11.78
CA VAL A 638 -5.86 40.88 10.55
C VAL A 638 -7.11 40.30 9.89
N ALA A 639 -7.83 39.39 10.55
CA ALA A 639 -9.00 38.69 10.00
C ALA A 639 -8.76 38.08 8.59
N ALA A 640 -7.55 37.57 8.37
CA ALA A 640 -7.23 36.82 7.15
C ALA A 640 -7.95 35.49 7.07
N THR A 641 -8.23 34.85 8.24
CA THR A 641 -9.04 33.65 8.36
C THR A 641 -10.47 34.07 8.67
N SER A 642 -11.42 33.71 7.83
CA SER A 642 -12.83 34.09 7.96
C SER A 642 -13.75 33.09 7.25
N HIS A 643 -15.03 33.03 7.64
CA HIS A 643 -16.04 32.26 6.95
C HIS A 643 -16.58 32.98 5.71
N GLY A 644 -16.76 32.21 4.65
CA GLY A 644 -17.58 32.61 3.51
C GLY A 644 -19.06 32.33 3.77
N LYS A 645 -19.95 32.97 2.98
CA LYS A 645 -21.41 32.75 3.04
C LYS A 645 -21.84 31.31 2.80
N GLN A 646 -20.99 30.48 2.18
CA GLN A 646 -21.24 29.07 1.88
C GLN A 646 -20.74 28.12 2.99
N GLY A 647 -20.44 28.63 4.18
CA GLY A 647 -19.97 27.86 5.33
C GLY A 647 -18.49 27.47 5.31
N GLN A 648 -17.73 27.85 4.29
CA GLN A 648 -16.31 27.51 4.17
C GLN A 648 -15.43 28.48 4.98
N ASN A 649 -14.56 27.94 5.84
CA ASN A 649 -13.50 28.71 6.47
C ASN A 649 -12.40 28.98 5.43
N GLN A 650 -12.24 30.23 5.04
CA GLN A 650 -11.34 30.69 4.00
C GLN A 650 -10.13 31.41 4.57
N MET A 651 -9.12 31.59 3.75
CA MET A 651 -7.96 32.42 4.09
C MET A 651 -7.73 33.44 2.98
N ALA A 652 -7.88 34.71 3.33
CA ALA A 652 -7.50 35.81 2.46
C ALA A 652 -5.96 35.91 2.46
N TYR A 653 -5.32 35.25 1.49
CA TYR A 653 -3.87 35.09 1.43
C TYR A 653 -3.12 36.42 1.50
N ASN A 654 -3.52 37.40 0.71
CA ASN A 654 -2.86 38.71 0.65
C ASN A 654 -3.03 39.58 1.93
N ARG A 655 -3.92 39.19 2.83
CA ARG A 655 -4.13 39.84 4.13
C ARG A 655 -3.29 39.21 5.23
N CYS A 656 -2.80 38.00 5.02
CA CYS A 656 -2.05 37.24 6.03
C CYS A 656 -0.67 37.87 6.27
N ILE A 657 -0.34 38.14 7.53
CA ILE A 657 0.97 38.66 7.97
C ILE A 657 1.85 37.57 8.60
N GLY A 658 1.44 36.33 8.57
CA GLY A 658 2.26 35.16 8.97
C GLY A 658 2.49 34.99 10.47
N THR A 659 1.55 35.41 11.33
CA THR A 659 1.67 35.17 12.79
C THR A 659 1.63 33.69 13.20
N ARG A 660 1.11 32.80 12.35
CA ARG A 660 0.96 31.34 12.57
C ARG A 660 0.09 30.94 13.75
N TYR A 661 -0.53 31.89 14.45
CA TYR A 661 -1.35 31.58 15.61
C TYR A 661 -2.59 30.76 15.25
N CYS A 662 -3.13 30.93 14.05
CA CYS A 662 -4.21 30.08 13.53
C CYS A 662 -3.82 28.58 13.44
N ALA A 663 -2.56 28.27 13.09
CA ALA A 663 -2.05 26.90 13.09
C ALA A 663 -1.93 26.34 14.51
N ASN A 664 -1.43 27.13 15.46
CA ASN A 664 -1.31 26.71 16.84
C ASN A 664 -2.67 26.47 17.50
N ASN A 665 -3.67 27.31 17.19
CA ASN A 665 -4.98 27.26 17.80
C ASN A 665 -5.96 26.26 17.15
N CYS A 666 -5.63 25.71 15.99
CA CYS A 666 -6.44 24.68 15.35
C CYS A 666 -6.40 23.37 16.18
N PRO A 667 -7.54 22.87 16.70
CA PRO A 667 -7.57 21.61 17.46
C PRO A 667 -7.27 20.39 16.60
N TYR A 668 -7.57 20.46 15.30
CA TYR A 668 -7.33 19.36 14.34
C TYR A 668 -5.92 19.41 13.71
N LYS A 669 -5.15 20.47 13.97
CA LYS A 669 -3.80 20.67 13.43
C LYS A 669 -3.73 20.54 11.89
N VAL A 670 -4.73 21.09 11.22
CA VAL A 670 -4.84 21.07 9.73
C VAL A 670 -4.49 22.42 9.08
N ARG A 671 -4.25 23.46 9.87
CA ARG A 671 -3.73 24.73 9.38
C ARG A 671 -2.22 24.62 9.20
N ARG A 672 -1.77 24.85 7.98
CA ARG A 672 -0.36 24.76 7.61
C ARG A 672 0.15 26.13 7.18
N PHE A 673 1.42 26.35 7.34
CA PHE A 673 2.10 27.57 6.93
C PHE A 673 3.45 27.20 6.31
N ASN A 674 3.67 27.67 5.09
CA ASN A 674 4.91 27.53 4.35
C ASN A 674 5.69 28.84 4.32
#